data_9bfe3ff68db5e6ffb5217893855730fd
#
_entry.id   9bfe3ff68db5e6ffb5217893855730fd
#
_cell.length_a   1.000
_cell.length_b   1.000
_cell.length_c   1.000
_cell.angle_alpha   90.00
_cell.angle_beta   90.00
_cell.angle_gamma   90.00
#
_symmetry.space_group_name_H-M   'P 1'
#
loop_
_entity.id
_entity.type
_entity.pdbx_description
1 polymer ?
#
loop_
_entity_poly.entity_id
_entity_poly.type
_entity_poly.pdbx_seq_one_letter_code
_entity_poly.pdbx_strand_id
1 'polypeptide(L)'
;MKYTVILLTLFLLLCSLNLNAQKATKSTDPVIAEIGKTKITASELENAFKKNMSRTTDNLFKMSKDSILDFINLYTNFKLKVIDAVQRGMLKDSSVISEIKQNRRILSESFYYDKMLTEKNVDKFLKMREKEYQVAIILAAIKQTVDVIDTTEAYRKITTALERIKNGADFADVARATSDDYETGKFGGLISNYVTSGKVQRPIEDAIYSTKPGDIYPEVIKTSYGYFLLKVLDESERLLVKGRHILVGVDENRDSTTAYHKADSLLKLIKSGADFSKLAKENSDDLTTAVNGGDMGGYYSRSTGMQESAYPLVTEFESVLYGLKDGQISGVVYTNYGAHIIRRDSTKLPDFNAEKDELRRLYKRLYFKEDQTKLLDSLRNLYKFKLYDDVLYQFASFLDTNGTNLADNWDSEVPERIKNNVIYEVLGKNVKVSKLIELLKEDQKLRGANLNPSGLVAAIYSIVESVVFDEATKNLEKDYVEFDHLMKEFSDGILLFKVEAQEVWDKMKFDTVLAKTYYDSTKSRYLTQDAYDVSEIYFLDKKTADSVYKRIIAGENFDDVANKETQRSGYRDKKGHWGFVNVKTNSLARHAHDMNAKAGQVLEPVLNEPGYSIILVNAHQPPRPKTFEEAIPDFSAQYQEILQSKLLNQWLNSVRKKNPVKINEAELNKLLSEK
;
A
#
# COMPACT_ATOMS: atom_id res chain seq x y z
N MET A 1 -6.35 -14.90 22.34
CA MET A 1 -6.02 -13.51 21.95
C MET A 1 -5.00 -13.33 20.82
N LYS A 2 -4.18 -14.32 20.44
CA LYS A 2 -3.21 -14.21 19.32
C LYS A 2 -3.77 -14.56 17.92
N TYR A 3 -4.92 -15.21 17.84
CA TYR A 3 -5.55 -15.65 16.57
C TYR A 3 -6.54 -14.63 15.98
N THR A 4 -7.02 -13.70 16.78
CA THR A 4 -7.94 -12.63 16.35
C THR A 4 -7.25 -11.58 15.47
N VAL A 5 -5.92 -11.44 15.56
CA VAL A 5 -5.14 -10.46 14.80
C VAL A 5 -4.81 -10.96 13.40
N ILE A 6 -4.66 -12.27 13.20
CA ILE A 6 -4.24 -12.84 11.89
C ILE A 6 -5.42 -12.90 10.90
N LEU A 7 -6.65 -13.11 11.38
CA LEU A 7 -7.85 -13.10 10.51
C LEU A 7 -8.34 -11.69 10.16
N LEU A 8 -8.14 -10.71 11.05
CA LEU A 8 -8.45 -9.31 10.73
C LEU A 8 -7.49 -8.71 9.71
N THR A 9 -6.22 -9.15 9.68
CA THR A 9 -5.25 -8.71 8.66
C THR A 9 -5.50 -9.30 7.28
N LEU A 10 -6.09 -10.49 7.18
CA LEU A 10 -6.49 -11.08 5.88
C LEU A 10 -7.73 -10.39 5.29
N PHE A 11 -8.59 -9.80 6.12
CA PHE A 11 -9.81 -9.12 5.68
C PHE A 11 -9.59 -7.63 5.34
N LEU A 12 -8.60 -6.97 5.94
CA LEU A 12 -8.27 -5.55 5.66
C LEU A 12 -7.45 -5.34 4.37
N LEU A 13 -6.88 -6.39 3.77
CA LEU A 13 -6.20 -6.34 2.48
C LEU A 13 -7.15 -6.37 1.27
N LEU A 14 -8.47 -6.51 1.50
CA LEU A 14 -9.50 -6.62 0.47
C LEU A 14 -10.06 -5.28 -0.04
N CYS A 15 -9.59 -4.14 0.47
CA CYS A 15 -10.16 -2.82 0.13
C CYS A 15 -9.41 -2.04 -0.96
N SER A 16 -8.68 -2.69 -1.86
CA SER A 16 -8.26 -2.04 -3.11
C SER A 16 -9.25 -2.39 -4.23
N LEU A 17 -10.34 -1.63 -4.29
CA LEU A 17 -11.37 -1.75 -5.31
C LEU A 17 -10.87 -1.14 -6.64
N ASN A 18 -10.43 -2.00 -7.57
CA ASN A 18 -10.45 -1.67 -8.99
C ASN A 18 -11.77 -2.19 -9.58
N LEU A 19 -12.82 -1.38 -9.50
CA LEU A 19 -14.09 -1.64 -10.13
C LEU A 19 -14.14 -0.92 -11.49
N ASN A 20 -13.66 -1.58 -12.53
CA ASN A 20 -14.02 -1.22 -13.89
C ASN A 20 -15.45 -1.69 -14.16
N ALA A 21 -16.41 -0.78 -14.08
CA ALA A 21 -17.76 -1.04 -14.50
C ALA A 21 -17.82 -1.14 -16.04
N GLN A 22 -17.66 -2.36 -16.58
CA GLN A 22 -18.07 -2.63 -17.94
C GLN A 22 -19.60 -2.55 -18.04
N LYS A 23 -20.10 -1.66 -18.91
CA LYS A 23 -21.51 -1.64 -19.32
C LYS A 23 -21.91 -3.02 -19.81
N ALA A 24 -22.76 -3.69 -19.03
CA ALA A 24 -23.30 -5.01 -19.39
C ALA A 24 -24.20 -4.88 -20.63
N THR A 25 -23.79 -5.49 -21.73
CA THR A 25 -24.70 -5.96 -22.76
C THR A 25 -25.58 -7.04 -22.13
N LYS A 26 -26.89 -7.04 -22.44
CA LYS A 26 -27.87 -8.01 -21.96
C LYS A 26 -27.60 -9.42 -22.53
N SER A 27 -26.59 -10.08 -22.01
CA SER A 27 -26.46 -11.52 -22.00
C SER A 27 -26.88 -11.95 -20.58
N THR A 28 -27.84 -12.88 -20.48
CA THR A 28 -28.23 -13.42 -19.18
C THR A 28 -27.02 -14.13 -18.58
N ASP A 29 -26.52 -13.60 -17.46
CA ASP A 29 -25.37 -14.18 -16.73
C ASP A 29 -25.68 -15.64 -16.36
N PRO A 30 -24.96 -16.64 -16.91
CA PRO A 30 -25.35 -18.05 -16.78
C PRO A 30 -25.27 -18.50 -15.31
N VAL A 31 -26.27 -19.25 -14.86
CA VAL A 31 -26.30 -19.84 -13.53
C VAL A 31 -25.48 -21.12 -13.54
N ILE A 32 -24.38 -21.13 -12.79
CA ILE A 32 -23.43 -22.25 -12.73
C ILE A 32 -23.74 -23.22 -11.59
N ALA A 33 -24.28 -22.73 -10.47
CA ALA A 33 -24.67 -23.57 -9.37
C ALA A 33 -25.91 -23.01 -8.67
N GLU A 34 -26.66 -23.90 -8.01
CA GLU A 34 -27.83 -23.56 -7.22
C GLU A 34 -27.74 -24.22 -5.83
N ILE A 35 -28.10 -23.49 -4.79
CA ILE A 35 -28.19 -23.94 -3.41
C ILE A 35 -29.60 -23.60 -2.91
N GLY A 36 -30.53 -24.55 -2.96
CA GLY A 36 -31.94 -24.29 -2.69
C GLY A 36 -32.51 -23.24 -3.64
N LYS A 37 -32.83 -22.04 -3.12
CA LYS A 37 -33.29 -20.89 -3.92
C LYS A 37 -32.21 -19.94 -4.37
N THR A 38 -30.98 -20.08 -3.83
CA THR A 38 -29.85 -19.22 -4.14
C THR A 38 -29.19 -19.66 -5.44
N LYS A 39 -29.08 -18.74 -6.39
CA LYS A 39 -28.40 -18.95 -7.68
C LYS A 39 -27.02 -18.34 -7.62
N ILE A 40 -26.03 -19.03 -8.14
CA ILE A 40 -24.65 -18.61 -8.26
C ILE A 40 -24.34 -18.49 -9.74
N THR A 41 -24.00 -17.29 -10.19
CA THR A 41 -23.75 -16.99 -11.59
C THR A 41 -22.26 -17.06 -11.95
N ALA A 42 -21.97 -17.11 -13.25
CA ALA A 42 -20.60 -17.12 -13.76
C ALA A 42 -19.84 -15.85 -13.35
N SER A 43 -20.45 -14.68 -13.47
CA SER A 43 -19.85 -13.40 -13.06
C SER A 43 -19.58 -13.34 -11.56
N GLU A 44 -20.48 -13.88 -10.73
CA GLU A 44 -20.28 -13.96 -9.28
C GLU A 44 -19.07 -14.83 -8.93
N LEU A 45 -18.93 -16.00 -9.56
CA LEU A 45 -17.79 -16.89 -9.38
C LEU A 45 -16.48 -16.26 -9.86
N GLU A 46 -16.50 -15.64 -11.02
CA GLU A 46 -15.31 -14.96 -11.59
C GLU A 46 -14.81 -13.83 -10.69
N ASN A 47 -15.73 -13.00 -10.17
CA ASN A 47 -15.42 -11.93 -9.24
C ASN A 47 -14.88 -12.46 -7.90
N ALA A 48 -15.49 -13.52 -7.36
CA ALA A 48 -15.02 -14.16 -6.15
C ALA A 48 -13.63 -14.80 -6.32
N PHE A 49 -13.36 -15.40 -7.49
CA PHE A 49 -12.06 -15.98 -7.82
C PHE A 49 -10.97 -14.90 -7.86
N LYS A 50 -11.20 -13.81 -8.61
CA LYS A 50 -10.24 -12.70 -8.72
C LYS A 50 -9.90 -12.10 -7.36
N LYS A 51 -10.91 -11.89 -6.52
CA LYS A 51 -10.71 -11.37 -5.15
C LYS A 51 -9.92 -12.34 -4.27
N ASN A 52 -10.28 -13.64 -4.27
CA ASN A 52 -9.65 -14.64 -3.39
C ASN A 52 -8.18 -14.89 -3.73
N MET A 53 -7.85 -14.92 -5.02
CA MET A 53 -6.51 -15.23 -5.50
C MET A 53 -5.62 -14.00 -5.68
N SER A 54 -6.11 -12.78 -5.39
CA SER A 54 -5.43 -11.51 -5.70
C SER A 54 -4.99 -11.42 -7.18
N ARG A 55 -5.70 -12.09 -8.07
CA ARG A 55 -5.41 -12.23 -9.50
C ARG A 55 -6.47 -11.50 -10.32
N THR A 56 -6.24 -10.23 -10.58
CA THR A 56 -7.19 -9.38 -11.32
C THR A 56 -7.21 -9.67 -12.83
N THR A 57 -6.17 -10.30 -13.37
CA THR A 57 -6.01 -10.56 -14.80
C THR A 57 -6.41 -11.97 -15.22
N ASP A 58 -6.42 -12.92 -14.31
CA ASP A 58 -6.74 -14.31 -14.61
C ASP A 58 -8.26 -14.50 -14.70
N ASN A 59 -8.68 -15.35 -15.62
CA ASN A 59 -10.08 -15.75 -15.81
C ASN A 59 -10.28 -17.17 -15.30
N LEU A 60 -11.21 -17.36 -14.34
CA LEU A 60 -11.50 -18.64 -13.73
C LEU A 60 -11.82 -19.70 -14.80
N PHE A 61 -12.68 -19.35 -15.74
CA PHE A 61 -13.17 -20.30 -16.77
C PHE A 61 -12.12 -20.64 -17.85
N LYS A 62 -10.93 -20.02 -17.80
CA LYS A 62 -9.76 -20.42 -18.62
C LYS A 62 -8.88 -21.47 -17.92
N MET A 63 -9.14 -21.82 -16.68
CA MET A 63 -8.38 -22.84 -15.95
C MET A 63 -8.79 -24.27 -16.34
N SER A 64 -8.14 -25.28 -15.76
CA SER A 64 -8.58 -26.69 -15.91
C SER A 64 -9.95 -26.91 -15.30
N LYS A 65 -10.72 -27.86 -15.86
CA LYS A 65 -12.05 -28.19 -15.35
C LYS A 65 -12.02 -28.57 -13.87
N ASP A 66 -11.01 -29.32 -13.44
CA ASP A 66 -10.85 -29.74 -12.06
C ASP A 66 -10.64 -28.54 -11.13
N SER A 67 -9.77 -27.59 -11.50
CA SER A 67 -9.53 -26.36 -10.74
C SER A 67 -10.80 -25.50 -10.64
N ILE A 68 -11.60 -25.44 -11.69
CA ILE A 68 -12.89 -24.72 -11.69
C ILE A 68 -13.87 -25.40 -10.74
N LEU A 69 -13.99 -26.74 -10.78
CA LEU A 69 -14.88 -27.50 -9.89
C LEU A 69 -14.44 -27.38 -8.43
N ASP A 70 -13.14 -27.40 -8.16
CA ASP A 70 -12.61 -27.17 -6.81
C ASP A 70 -12.98 -25.78 -6.29
N PHE A 71 -12.86 -24.76 -7.13
CA PHE A 71 -13.27 -23.40 -6.75
C PHE A 71 -14.78 -23.28 -6.57
N ILE A 72 -15.60 -23.90 -7.43
CA ILE A 72 -17.06 -23.95 -7.26
C ILE A 72 -17.41 -24.63 -5.94
N ASN A 73 -16.74 -25.72 -5.59
CA ASN A 73 -16.95 -26.41 -4.31
C ASN A 73 -16.57 -25.53 -3.11
N LEU A 74 -15.43 -24.82 -3.20
CA LEU A 74 -15.00 -23.88 -2.17
C LEU A 74 -16.04 -22.77 -1.98
N TYR A 75 -16.49 -22.16 -3.06
CA TYR A 75 -17.46 -21.07 -3.04
C TYR A 75 -18.86 -21.51 -2.57
N THR A 76 -19.32 -22.68 -3.02
CA THR A 76 -20.60 -23.24 -2.54
C THR A 76 -20.56 -23.61 -1.05
N ASN A 77 -19.41 -24.07 -0.53
CA ASN A 77 -19.22 -24.28 0.90
C ASN A 77 -19.32 -22.97 1.70
N PHE A 78 -18.71 -21.89 1.19
CA PHE A 78 -18.87 -20.55 1.77
C PHE A 78 -20.34 -20.14 1.83
N LYS A 79 -21.07 -20.23 0.70
CA LYS A 79 -22.49 -19.88 0.64
C LYS A 79 -23.38 -20.76 1.54
N LEU A 80 -23.07 -22.05 1.66
CA LEU A 80 -23.79 -22.95 2.58
C LEU A 80 -23.67 -22.51 4.04
N LYS A 81 -22.49 -22.09 4.47
CA LYS A 81 -22.25 -21.59 5.82
C LYS A 81 -23.06 -20.32 6.09
N VAL A 82 -23.07 -19.38 5.13
CA VAL A 82 -23.86 -18.14 5.22
C VAL A 82 -25.36 -18.46 5.27
N ILE A 83 -25.84 -19.35 4.41
CA ILE A 83 -27.25 -19.80 4.39
C ILE A 83 -27.63 -20.39 5.76
N ASP A 84 -26.80 -21.22 6.35
CA ASP A 84 -27.07 -21.81 7.67
C ASP A 84 -27.13 -20.71 8.76
N ALA A 85 -26.23 -19.74 8.75
CA ALA A 85 -26.26 -18.59 9.67
C ALA A 85 -27.58 -17.79 9.54
N VAL A 86 -28.02 -17.52 8.31
CA VAL A 86 -29.28 -16.82 8.03
C VAL A 86 -30.47 -17.63 8.50
N GLN A 87 -30.51 -18.95 8.22
CA GLN A 87 -31.58 -19.86 8.65
C GLN A 87 -31.65 -19.97 10.18
N ARG A 88 -30.55 -19.84 10.89
CA ARG A 88 -30.53 -19.76 12.37
C ARG A 88 -31.01 -18.41 12.90
N GLY A 89 -31.26 -17.43 12.05
CA GLY A 89 -31.74 -16.12 12.44
C GLY A 89 -30.63 -15.18 12.95
N MET A 90 -29.35 -15.44 12.66
CA MET A 90 -28.22 -14.62 13.12
C MET A 90 -28.28 -13.16 12.65
N LEU A 91 -28.94 -12.88 11.53
CA LEU A 91 -29.22 -11.49 11.09
C LEU A 91 -30.12 -10.70 12.07
N LYS A 92 -30.78 -11.37 13.01
CA LYS A 92 -31.60 -10.76 14.05
C LYS A 92 -30.86 -10.61 15.39
N ASP A 93 -29.66 -11.17 15.48
CA ASP A 93 -28.82 -11.06 16.66
C ASP A 93 -28.33 -9.59 16.82
N SER A 94 -28.51 -9.04 18.02
CA SER A 94 -28.17 -7.65 18.31
C SER A 94 -26.69 -7.36 18.13
N SER A 95 -25.80 -8.32 18.43
CA SER A 95 -24.36 -8.19 18.24
C SER A 95 -23.99 -8.14 16.75
N VAL A 96 -24.63 -8.97 15.92
CA VAL A 96 -24.42 -8.98 14.46
C VAL A 96 -24.93 -7.68 13.84
N ILE A 97 -26.14 -7.24 14.23
CA ILE A 97 -26.71 -5.96 13.74
C ILE A 97 -25.79 -4.79 14.09
N SER A 98 -25.31 -4.73 15.33
CA SER A 98 -24.41 -3.67 15.80
C SER A 98 -23.11 -3.67 15.01
N GLU A 99 -22.52 -4.84 14.79
CA GLU A 99 -21.27 -5.00 14.05
C GLU A 99 -21.42 -4.58 12.57
N ILE A 100 -22.49 -5.03 11.90
CA ILE A 100 -22.81 -4.61 10.52
C ILE A 100 -23.00 -3.10 10.46
N LYS A 101 -23.74 -2.51 11.40
CA LYS A 101 -24.01 -1.07 11.41
C LYS A 101 -22.74 -0.24 11.64
N GLN A 102 -21.88 -0.67 12.56
CA GLN A 102 -20.61 0.00 12.84
C GLN A 102 -19.68 -0.03 11.62
N ASN A 103 -19.56 -1.19 10.98
CA ASN A 103 -18.72 -1.34 9.80
C ASN A 103 -19.31 -0.66 8.57
N ARG A 104 -20.65 -0.65 8.43
CA ARG A 104 -21.32 0.13 7.37
C ARG A 104 -20.89 1.60 7.41
N ARG A 105 -20.80 2.19 8.61
CA ARG A 105 -20.38 3.58 8.76
C ARG A 105 -18.96 3.82 8.22
N ILE A 106 -18.03 2.94 8.56
CA ILE A 106 -16.63 3.02 8.08
C ILE A 106 -16.56 2.82 6.57
N LEU A 107 -17.28 1.82 6.05
CA LEU A 107 -17.30 1.52 4.63
C LEU A 107 -17.98 2.61 3.81
N SER A 108 -19.10 3.18 4.32
CA SER A 108 -19.80 4.27 3.66
C SER A 108 -18.95 5.53 3.57
N GLU A 109 -18.16 5.83 4.60
CA GLU A 109 -17.24 6.97 4.59
C GLU A 109 -16.18 6.81 3.51
N SER A 110 -15.49 5.68 3.51
CA SER A 110 -14.45 5.39 2.52
C SER A 110 -15.00 5.39 1.09
N PHE A 111 -16.14 4.71 0.88
CA PHE A 111 -16.79 4.62 -0.43
C PHE A 111 -17.26 5.99 -0.94
N TYR A 112 -17.88 6.78 -0.09
CA TYR A 112 -18.41 8.09 -0.46
C TYR A 112 -17.29 9.05 -0.87
N TYR A 113 -16.19 9.11 -0.09
CA TYR A 113 -15.04 9.92 -0.46
C TYR A 113 -14.36 9.42 -1.74
N ASP A 114 -14.28 8.11 -1.93
CA ASP A 114 -13.70 7.58 -3.17
C ASP A 114 -14.55 7.99 -4.40
N LYS A 115 -15.88 7.84 -4.31
CA LYS A 115 -16.81 8.22 -5.40
C LYS A 115 -16.91 9.73 -5.62
N MET A 116 -17.04 10.52 -4.55
CA MET A 116 -17.29 11.96 -4.66
C MET A 116 -16.04 12.77 -4.94
N LEU A 117 -14.87 12.30 -4.49
CA LEU A 117 -13.62 13.02 -4.61
C LEU A 117 -12.61 12.29 -5.49
N THR A 118 -12.21 11.06 -5.10
CA THR A 118 -11.06 10.39 -5.73
C THR A 118 -11.33 10.06 -7.18
N GLU A 119 -12.41 9.34 -7.49
CA GLU A 119 -12.72 8.92 -8.86
C GLU A 119 -12.94 10.13 -9.77
N LYS A 120 -13.75 11.10 -9.34
CA LYS A 120 -14.02 12.30 -10.13
C LYS A 120 -12.76 13.10 -10.46
N ASN A 121 -11.86 13.26 -9.48
CA ASN A 121 -10.64 14.02 -9.70
C ASN A 121 -9.63 13.24 -10.51
N VAL A 122 -9.52 11.92 -10.31
CA VAL A 122 -8.65 11.07 -11.14
C VAL A 122 -9.12 11.07 -12.60
N ASP A 123 -10.41 10.94 -12.85
CA ASP A 123 -10.95 11.00 -14.22
C ASP A 123 -10.75 12.40 -14.84
N LYS A 124 -10.88 13.48 -14.05
CA LYS A 124 -10.52 14.83 -14.48
C LYS A 124 -9.04 14.92 -14.86
N PHE A 125 -8.14 14.40 -14.02
CA PHE A 125 -6.70 14.41 -14.29
C PHE A 125 -6.34 13.60 -15.53
N LEU A 126 -6.92 12.41 -15.71
CA LEU A 126 -6.70 11.60 -16.91
C LEU A 126 -7.07 12.37 -18.17
N LYS A 127 -8.23 13.02 -18.18
CA LYS A 127 -8.66 13.85 -19.31
C LYS A 127 -7.74 15.06 -19.55
N MET A 128 -7.31 15.71 -18.47
CA MET A 128 -6.35 16.82 -18.57
C MET A 128 -4.99 16.36 -19.09
N ARG A 129 -4.57 15.13 -18.78
CA ARG A 129 -3.29 14.54 -19.27
C ARG A 129 -3.28 14.16 -20.73
N GLU A 130 -4.40 14.24 -21.44
CA GLU A 130 -4.42 14.15 -22.91
C GLU A 130 -3.66 15.30 -23.58
N LYS A 131 -3.46 16.41 -22.83
CA LYS A 131 -2.76 17.61 -23.29
C LYS A 131 -1.52 17.91 -22.47
N GLU A 132 -0.61 18.61 -23.10
CA GLU A 132 0.59 19.17 -22.50
C GLU A 132 0.80 20.60 -22.94
N TYR A 133 1.36 21.42 -22.05
CA TYR A 133 1.49 22.86 -22.21
C TYR A 133 2.93 23.32 -22.06
N GLN A 134 3.38 24.22 -22.93
CA GLN A 134 4.58 25.00 -22.69
C GLN A 134 4.20 26.33 -22.05
N VAL A 135 4.85 26.66 -20.94
CA VAL A 135 4.51 27.83 -20.15
C VAL A 135 5.74 28.66 -19.77
N ALA A 136 5.50 29.94 -19.53
CA ALA A 136 6.44 30.83 -18.88
C ALA A 136 5.86 31.38 -17.58
N ILE A 137 6.71 31.55 -16.55
CA ILE A 137 6.29 32.01 -15.23
C ILE A 137 7.13 33.17 -14.74
N ILE A 138 6.56 33.98 -13.85
CA ILE A 138 7.27 34.96 -13.02
C ILE A 138 6.95 34.62 -11.58
N LEU A 139 7.95 34.41 -10.75
CA LEU A 139 7.81 34.12 -9.33
C LEU A 139 8.21 35.36 -8.50
N ALA A 140 7.34 35.75 -7.55
CA ALA A 140 7.72 36.54 -6.40
C ALA A 140 7.65 35.64 -5.16
N ALA A 141 8.82 35.22 -4.66
CA ALA A 141 8.94 34.26 -3.56
C ALA A 141 8.56 34.90 -2.22
N ILE A 142 7.85 34.15 -1.40
CA ILE A 142 7.53 34.51 -0.01
C ILE A 142 8.76 34.26 0.84
N LYS A 143 9.26 35.28 1.55
CA LYS A 143 10.32 35.13 2.54
C LYS A 143 9.73 34.55 3.82
N GLN A 144 10.10 33.36 4.18
CA GLN A 144 9.69 32.70 5.41
C GLN A 144 10.80 32.81 6.45
N THR A 145 10.54 33.48 7.55
CA THR A 145 11.38 33.45 8.76
C THR A 145 10.73 32.51 9.79
N VAL A 146 11.47 32.15 10.86
CA VAL A 146 11.02 31.16 11.85
C VAL A 146 9.68 31.54 12.51
N ASP A 147 9.37 32.84 12.61
CA ASP A 147 8.21 33.36 13.37
C ASP A 147 7.15 34.09 12.53
N VAL A 148 7.47 34.52 11.32
CA VAL A 148 6.54 35.35 10.51
C VAL A 148 6.62 35.02 9.03
N ILE A 149 5.45 34.78 8.42
CA ILE A 149 5.30 34.70 6.96
C ILE A 149 4.84 36.09 6.48
N ASP A 150 5.76 36.90 5.97
CA ASP A 150 5.40 38.19 5.35
C ASP A 150 5.24 38.03 3.84
N THR A 151 4.02 38.18 3.37
CA THR A 151 3.68 38.06 1.96
C THR A 151 3.57 39.43 1.27
N THR A 152 3.71 40.54 2.01
CA THR A 152 3.40 41.90 1.52
C THR A 152 4.36 42.32 0.41
N GLU A 153 5.65 42.11 0.60
CA GLU A 153 6.68 42.46 -0.39
C GLU A 153 6.51 41.65 -1.68
N ALA A 154 6.32 40.32 -1.53
CA ALA A 154 6.15 39.44 -2.67
C ALA A 154 4.88 39.79 -3.46
N TYR A 155 3.78 40.07 -2.76
CA TYR A 155 2.53 40.48 -3.41
C TYR A 155 2.67 41.81 -4.16
N ARG A 156 3.29 42.84 -3.55
CA ARG A 156 3.58 44.10 -4.22
C ARG A 156 4.46 43.93 -5.45
N LYS A 157 5.50 43.08 -5.35
CA LYS A 157 6.42 42.81 -6.47
C LYS A 157 5.69 42.19 -7.65
N ILE A 158 4.85 41.16 -7.41
CA ILE A 158 4.15 40.44 -8.48
C ILE A 158 3.03 41.31 -9.11
N THR A 159 2.31 42.11 -8.31
CA THR A 159 1.29 43.03 -8.82
C THR A 159 1.90 44.13 -9.68
N THR A 160 3.06 44.71 -9.29
CA THR A 160 3.82 45.66 -10.11
C THR A 160 4.24 45.02 -11.44
N ALA A 161 4.71 43.78 -11.43
CA ALA A 161 5.04 43.06 -12.65
C ALA A 161 3.80 42.86 -13.56
N LEU A 162 2.66 42.51 -12.99
CA LEU A 162 1.41 42.36 -13.74
C LEU A 162 0.97 43.67 -14.37
N GLU A 163 1.06 44.81 -13.65
CA GLU A 163 0.75 46.13 -14.17
C GLU A 163 1.63 46.52 -15.34
N ARG A 164 2.97 46.26 -15.25
CA ARG A 164 3.88 46.49 -16.37
C ARG A 164 3.48 45.72 -17.63
N ILE A 165 3.12 44.45 -17.46
CA ILE A 165 2.66 43.58 -18.55
C ILE A 165 1.33 44.11 -19.13
N LYS A 166 0.37 44.46 -18.29
CA LYS A 166 -0.91 45.07 -18.73
C LYS A 166 -0.73 46.40 -19.49
N ASN A 167 0.34 47.12 -19.19
CA ASN A 167 0.73 48.35 -19.89
C ASN A 167 1.58 48.09 -21.14
N GLY A 168 1.71 46.84 -21.60
CA GLY A 168 2.35 46.49 -22.87
C GLY A 168 3.81 46.05 -22.77
N ALA A 169 4.37 45.89 -21.57
CA ALA A 169 5.73 45.35 -21.45
C ALA A 169 5.70 43.84 -21.84
N ASP A 170 6.80 43.42 -22.53
CA ASP A 170 6.95 42.01 -22.88
C ASP A 170 7.12 41.14 -21.63
N PHE A 171 6.42 39.97 -21.61
CA PHE A 171 6.40 39.06 -20.47
C PHE A 171 7.80 38.54 -20.15
N ALA A 172 8.59 38.19 -21.17
CA ALA A 172 9.92 37.63 -20.98
C ALA A 172 10.91 38.68 -20.43
N ASP A 173 10.76 39.95 -20.84
CA ASP A 173 11.58 41.04 -20.29
C ASP A 173 11.24 41.34 -18.84
N VAL A 174 9.96 41.31 -18.49
CA VAL A 174 9.51 41.45 -17.09
C VAL A 174 9.99 40.24 -16.25
N ALA A 175 9.95 39.05 -16.79
CA ALA A 175 10.45 37.84 -16.12
C ALA A 175 11.94 37.94 -15.81
N ARG A 176 12.74 38.31 -16.81
CA ARG A 176 14.21 38.54 -16.64
C ARG A 176 14.52 39.57 -15.56
N ALA A 177 13.75 40.62 -15.49
CA ALA A 177 13.99 41.73 -14.56
C ALA A 177 13.42 41.48 -13.15
N THR A 178 12.43 40.59 -12.99
CA THR A 178 11.63 40.58 -11.77
C THR A 178 11.53 39.22 -11.09
N SER A 179 11.65 38.09 -11.83
CA SER A 179 11.46 36.76 -11.26
C SER A 179 12.48 36.41 -10.17
N ASP A 180 12.01 35.89 -9.04
CA ASP A 180 12.87 35.30 -7.99
C ASP A 180 13.32 33.87 -8.35
N ASP A 181 12.69 33.24 -9.32
CA ASP A 181 13.20 32.03 -9.94
C ASP A 181 14.24 32.41 -11.01
N TYR A 182 15.50 32.41 -10.59
CA TYR A 182 16.62 32.81 -11.46
C TYR A 182 16.76 31.85 -12.65
N GLU A 183 16.51 30.56 -12.45
CA GLU A 183 16.72 29.56 -13.50
C GLU A 183 15.76 29.73 -14.68
N THR A 184 14.50 29.98 -14.44
CA THR A 184 13.55 30.29 -15.51
C THR A 184 13.61 31.78 -15.92
N GLY A 185 13.87 32.68 -14.97
CA GLY A 185 13.90 34.13 -15.20
C GLY A 185 14.89 34.55 -16.27
N LYS A 186 16.12 34.02 -16.26
CA LYS A 186 17.15 34.30 -17.28
C LYS A 186 16.72 33.95 -18.72
N PHE A 187 15.80 32.98 -18.85
CA PHE A 187 15.20 32.59 -20.13
C PHE A 187 13.81 33.21 -20.34
N GLY A 188 13.48 34.33 -19.71
CA GLY A 188 12.21 35.01 -19.86
C GLY A 188 11.03 34.29 -19.19
N GLY A 189 11.33 33.50 -18.17
CA GLY A 189 10.34 32.72 -17.41
C GLY A 189 10.02 31.36 -18.01
N LEU A 190 10.63 30.98 -19.13
CA LEU A 190 10.35 29.72 -19.83
C LEU A 190 10.64 28.52 -18.95
N ILE A 191 9.65 27.65 -18.76
CA ILE A 191 9.84 26.31 -18.24
C ILE A 191 10.25 25.41 -19.41
N SER A 192 11.45 24.83 -19.33
CA SER A 192 12.06 24.09 -20.45
C SER A 192 11.22 22.90 -20.91
N ASN A 193 10.62 22.16 -19.96
CA ASN A 193 9.78 21.01 -20.28
C ASN A 193 8.31 21.41 -20.37
N TYR A 194 7.58 20.73 -21.23
CA TYR A 194 6.11 20.82 -21.21
C TYR A 194 5.54 20.31 -19.88
N VAL A 195 4.41 20.87 -19.49
CA VAL A 195 3.71 20.55 -18.25
C VAL A 195 2.40 19.86 -18.57
N THR A 196 2.10 18.76 -17.89
CA THR A 196 0.80 18.10 -17.91
C THR A 196 0.24 17.98 -16.49
N SER A 197 -1.05 17.65 -16.36
CA SER A 197 -1.73 17.56 -15.06
C SER A 197 -1.01 16.67 -14.04
N GLY A 198 -1.00 17.11 -12.79
CA GLY A 198 -0.35 16.45 -11.66
C GLY A 198 1.16 16.72 -11.53
N LYS A 199 1.72 17.66 -12.29
CA LYS A 199 3.14 18.03 -12.25
C LYS A 199 3.42 19.34 -11.52
N VAL A 200 2.42 20.19 -11.38
CA VAL A 200 2.52 21.50 -10.71
C VAL A 200 1.43 21.61 -9.64
N GLN A 201 1.54 22.62 -8.76
CA GLN A 201 0.50 22.87 -7.75
C GLN A 201 -0.82 23.24 -8.40
N ARG A 202 -1.94 22.84 -7.78
CA ARG A 202 -3.31 23.06 -8.29
C ARG A 202 -3.60 24.50 -8.75
N PRO A 203 -3.22 25.57 -8.02
CA PRO A 203 -3.51 26.94 -8.50
C PRO A 203 -2.79 27.25 -9.82
N ILE A 204 -1.59 26.75 -10.01
CA ILE A 204 -0.84 26.90 -11.28
C ILE A 204 -1.46 26.03 -12.37
N GLU A 205 -1.82 24.78 -12.04
CA GLU A 205 -2.48 23.85 -12.95
C GLU A 205 -3.82 24.41 -13.46
N ASP A 206 -4.67 24.89 -12.55
CA ASP A 206 -5.96 25.50 -12.91
C ASP A 206 -5.75 26.73 -13.82
N ALA A 207 -4.74 27.56 -13.58
CA ALA A 207 -4.40 28.69 -14.44
C ALA A 207 -3.93 28.24 -15.82
N ILE A 208 -3.08 27.20 -15.92
CA ILE A 208 -2.61 26.64 -17.21
C ILE A 208 -3.81 26.19 -18.05
N TYR A 209 -4.67 25.35 -17.49
CA TYR A 209 -5.78 24.74 -18.23
C TYR A 209 -6.95 25.68 -18.53
N SER A 210 -6.98 26.86 -17.89
CA SER A 210 -7.98 27.92 -18.16
C SER A 210 -7.50 29.00 -19.12
N THR A 211 -6.20 29.01 -19.49
CA THR A 211 -5.58 30.04 -20.32
C THR A 211 -5.30 29.50 -21.72
N LYS A 212 -5.63 30.30 -22.76
CA LYS A 212 -5.36 29.91 -24.15
C LYS A 212 -3.88 30.11 -24.52
N PRO A 213 -3.36 29.33 -25.46
CA PRO A 213 -2.04 29.58 -26.03
C PRO A 213 -1.85 31.00 -26.54
N GLY A 214 -0.74 31.63 -26.16
CA GLY A 214 -0.42 33.04 -26.44
C GLY A 214 -0.88 34.01 -25.36
N ASP A 215 -1.86 33.63 -24.53
CA ASP A 215 -2.43 34.52 -23.50
C ASP A 215 -1.67 34.42 -22.18
N ILE A 216 -1.87 35.47 -21.36
CA ILE A 216 -1.40 35.56 -19.98
C ILE A 216 -2.60 35.35 -19.05
N TYR A 217 -2.44 34.52 -18.02
CA TYR A 217 -3.47 34.35 -16.99
C TYR A 217 -3.71 35.70 -16.30
N PRO A 218 -4.98 36.16 -16.21
CA PRO A 218 -5.29 37.58 -15.89
C PRO A 218 -5.04 37.96 -14.42
N GLU A 219 -4.87 36.98 -13.52
CA GLU A 219 -4.79 37.18 -12.07
C GLU A 219 -3.44 36.74 -11.51
N VAL A 220 -3.14 37.20 -10.31
CA VAL A 220 -2.00 36.71 -9.54
C VAL A 220 -2.33 35.35 -8.93
N ILE A 221 -1.50 34.36 -9.19
CA ILE A 221 -1.64 32.99 -8.67
C ILE A 221 -0.91 32.90 -7.32
N LYS A 222 -1.64 32.56 -6.26
CA LYS A 222 -1.07 32.35 -4.92
C LYS A 222 -0.76 30.87 -4.69
N THR A 223 0.44 30.57 -4.20
CA THR A 223 0.87 29.24 -3.78
C THR A 223 1.54 29.31 -2.40
N SER A 224 1.95 28.15 -1.86
CA SER A 224 2.73 28.10 -0.63
C SER A 224 4.18 28.65 -0.79
N TYR A 225 4.70 28.73 -2.01
CA TYR A 225 6.05 29.24 -2.30
C TYR A 225 6.09 30.73 -2.58
N GLY A 226 4.98 31.29 -3.03
CA GLY A 226 4.91 32.70 -3.44
C GLY A 226 3.76 32.98 -4.39
N TYR A 227 3.91 34.09 -5.07
CA TYR A 227 2.96 34.58 -6.07
C TYR A 227 3.53 34.42 -7.46
N PHE A 228 2.70 33.96 -8.40
CA PHE A 228 3.08 33.71 -9.77
C PHE A 228 2.26 34.52 -10.76
N LEU A 229 2.89 34.90 -11.88
CA LEU A 229 2.22 35.20 -13.14
C LEU A 229 2.53 34.07 -14.12
N LEU A 230 1.61 33.76 -15.00
CA LEU A 230 1.67 32.68 -15.96
C LEU A 230 1.33 33.17 -17.37
N LYS A 231 2.11 32.73 -18.36
CA LYS A 231 1.79 32.83 -19.78
C LYS A 231 1.80 31.42 -20.36
N VAL A 232 0.75 31.04 -21.06
CA VAL A 232 0.73 29.81 -21.88
C VAL A 232 1.32 30.11 -23.22
N LEU A 233 2.34 29.38 -23.63
CA LEU A 233 3.06 29.56 -24.89
C LEU A 233 2.55 28.64 -25.98
N ASP A 234 2.31 27.37 -25.63
CA ASP A 234 1.82 26.34 -26.55
C ASP A 234 0.91 25.31 -25.82
N GLU A 235 0.00 24.73 -26.57
CA GLU A 235 -0.84 23.60 -26.18
C GLU A 235 -0.73 22.52 -27.24
N SER A 236 -0.41 21.30 -26.86
CA SER A 236 -0.28 20.18 -27.76
C SER A 236 -0.93 18.92 -27.19
N GLU A 237 -1.23 17.97 -28.06
CA GLU A 237 -1.59 16.62 -27.66
C GLU A 237 -0.39 15.94 -27.02
N ARG A 238 -0.58 15.28 -25.88
CA ARG A 238 0.50 14.55 -25.21
C ARG A 238 0.78 13.25 -25.97
N LEU A 239 1.97 13.18 -26.52
CA LEU A 239 2.44 12.07 -27.35
C LEU A 239 3.69 11.44 -26.74
N LEU A 240 3.83 10.14 -26.95
CA LEU A 240 5.05 9.40 -26.73
C LEU A 240 5.74 9.18 -28.07
N VAL A 241 7.00 9.61 -28.17
CA VAL A 241 7.77 9.58 -29.41
C VAL A 241 9.01 8.72 -29.23
N LYS A 242 9.24 7.82 -30.18
CA LYS A 242 10.46 7.03 -30.29
C LYS A 242 11.29 7.54 -31.45
N GLY A 243 12.60 7.67 -31.22
CA GLY A 243 13.52 8.15 -32.25
C GLY A 243 14.88 7.49 -32.21
N ARG A 244 15.65 7.82 -33.20
CA ARG A 244 17.08 7.53 -33.28
C ARG A 244 17.86 8.75 -33.76
N HIS A 245 19.14 8.77 -33.47
CA HIS A 245 20.00 9.86 -33.89
C HIS A 245 21.41 9.40 -34.27
N ILE A 246 22.11 10.28 -34.97
CA ILE A 246 23.55 10.25 -35.17
C ILE A 246 24.10 11.53 -34.55
N LEU A 247 25.01 11.40 -33.60
CA LEU A 247 25.73 12.54 -33.01
C LEU A 247 27.11 12.63 -33.64
N VAL A 248 27.45 13.81 -34.10
CA VAL A 248 28.84 14.21 -34.39
C VAL A 248 29.26 15.22 -33.34
N GLY A 249 29.97 14.73 -32.33
CA GLY A 249 30.38 15.52 -31.17
C GLY A 249 31.41 16.60 -31.51
N VAL A 250 31.49 17.61 -30.63
CA VAL A 250 32.51 18.64 -30.63
C VAL A 250 33.50 18.34 -29.48
N ASP A 251 34.78 18.32 -29.79
CA ASP A 251 35.85 18.08 -28.82
C ASP A 251 37.09 18.90 -29.15
N GLU A 252 38.19 18.69 -28.46
CA GLU A 252 39.43 19.42 -28.67
C GLU A 252 40.01 19.27 -30.11
N ASN A 253 39.66 18.18 -30.82
CA ASN A 253 40.14 17.87 -32.15
C ASN A 253 39.09 18.16 -33.25
N ARG A 254 37.86 18.46 -32.87
CA ARG A 254 36.76 18.73 -33.79
C ARG A 254 35.92 19.90 -33.33
N ASP A 255 36.07 21.02 -34.02
CA ASP A 255 35.24 22.19 -33.80
C ASP A 255 33.82 22.03 -34.35
N SER A 256 32.93 22.95 -34.00
CA SER A 256 31.52 22.92 -34.39
C SER A 256 31.30 22.95 -35.91
N THR A 257 32.18 23.64 -36.66
CA THR A 257 32.10 23.75 -38.13
C THR A 257 32.44 22.42 -38.78
N THR A 258 33.50 21.78 -38.33
CA THR A 258 33.90 20.44 -38.80
C THR A 258 32.86 19.38 -38.44
N ALA A 259 32.30 19.44 -37.21
CA ALA A 259 31.21 18.55 -36.81
C ALA A 259 29.97 18.70 -37.71
N TYR A 260 29.59 19.94 -38.04
CA TYR A 260 28.51 20.25 -38.96
C TYR A 260 28.73 19.65 -40.37
N HIS A 261 29.91 19.91 -40.94
CA HIS A 261 30.22 19.41 -42.29
C HIS A 261 30.23 17.88 -42.36
N LYS A 262 30.70 17.20 -41.30
CA LYS A 262 30.61 15.74 -41.19
C LYS A 262 29.16 15.28 -41.09
N ALA A 263 28.37 15.91 -40.25
CA ALA A 263 26.95 15.58 -40.10
C ALA A 263 26.18 15.86 -41.42
N ASP A 264 26.43 16.99 -42.10
CA ASP A 264 25.79 17.29 -43.39
C ASP A 264 26.18 16.29 -44.47
N SER A 265 27.43 15.81 -44.48
CA SER A 265 27.87 14.75 -45.39
C SER A 265 27.15 13.45 -45.13
N LEU A 266 26.98 13.04 -43.85
CA LEU A 266 26.20 11.86 -43.48
C LEU A 266 24.73 12.02 -43.86
N LEU A 267 24.16 13.20 -43.66
CA LEU A 267 22.77 13.50 -44.07
C LEU A 267 22.58 13.37 -45.56
N LYS A 268 23.53 13.82 -46.41
CA LYS A 268 23.50 13.65 -47.86
C LYS A 268 23.51 12.17 -48.25
N LEU A 269 24.34 11.33 -47.58
CA LEU A 269 24.35 9.89 -47.78
C LEU A 269 22.99 9.26 -47.45
N ILE A 270 22.42 9.65 -46.32
CA ILE A 270 21.09 9.16 -45.91
C ILE A 270 20.03 9.55 -46.92
N LYS A 271 20.02 10.80 -47.39
CA LYS A 271 19.10 11.29 -48.42
C LYS A 271 19.29 10.58 -49.79
N SER A 272 20.47 10.06 -50.08
CA SER A 272 20.75 9.25 -51.27
C SER A 272 20.43 7.76 -51.08
N GLY A 273 19.89 7.35 -49.93
CA GLY A 273 19.40 5.98 -49.69
C GLY A 273 20.30 5.11 -48.84
N ALA A 274 21.38 5.68 -48.22
CA ALA A 274 22.18 4.92 -47.28
C ALA A 274 21.39 4.56 -46.01
N ASP A 275 21.68 3.39 -45.45
CA ASP A 275 21.03 2.91 -44.22
C ASP A 275 21.42 3.74 -43.00
N PHE A 276 20.43 4.37 -42.35
CA PHE A 276 20.62 5.24 -41.20
C PHE A 276 21.30 4.49 -40.04
N SER A 277 20.86 3.26 -39.77
CA SER A 277 21.36 2.49 -38.60
C SER A 277 22.81 2.04 -38.80
N LYS A 278 23.18 1.74 -40.06
CA LYS A 278 24.58 1.43 -40.41
C LYS A 278 25.47 2.66 -40.23
N LEU A 279 25.04 3.81 -40.74
CA LEU A 279 25.81 5.06 -40.59
C LEU A 279 25.90 5.48 -39.13
N ALA A 280 24.85 5.28 -38.34
CA ALA A 280 24.89 5.55 -36.89
C ALA A 280 25.94 4.68 -36.19
N LYS A 281 25.99 3.37 -36.47
CA LYS A 281 26.98 2.45 -35.89
C LYS A 281 28.41 2.83 -36.24
N GLU A 282 28.64 3.31 -37.46
CA GLU A 282 29.97 3.60 -37.95
C GLU A 282 30.49 5.02 -37.63
N ASN A 283 29.57 5.97 -37.35
CA ASN A 283 29.92 7.38 -37.35
C ASN A 283 29.42 8.17 -36.14
N SER A 284 28.48 7.62 -35.35
CA SER A 284 27.95 8.35 -34.18
C SER A 284 28.93 8.32 -33.01
N ASP A 285 29.17 9.51 -32.46
CA ASP A 285 29.98 9.68 -31.26
C ASP A 285 29.20 9.39 -29.96
N ASP A 286 27.87 9.24 -30.04
CA ASP A 286 27.08 8.68 -28.92
C ASP A 286 27.15 7.15 -28.95
N LEU A 287 28.15 6.60 -28.26
CA LEU A 287 28.40 5.16 -28.25
C LEU A 287 27.26 4.36 -27.64
N THR A 288 26.43 4.96 -26.77
CA THR A 288 25.32 4.27 -26.11
C THR A 288 24.21 3.92 -27.08
N THR A 289 23.92 4.79 -28.03
CA THR A 289 22.90 4.58 -29.06
C THR A 289 23.48 4.02 -30.35
N ALA A 290 24.75 4.35 -30.68
CA ALA A 290 25.42 3.91 -31.89
C ALA A 290 25.39 2.40 -32.09
N VAL A 291 25.68 1.60 -31.04
CA VAL A 291 25.67 0.13 -31.06
C VAL A 291 24.33 -0.45 -31.51
N ASN A 292 23.25 0.27 -31.28
CA ASN A 292 21.88 -0.09 -31.65
C ASN A 292 21.39 0.68 -32.91
N GLY A 293 22.32 1.22 -33.72
CA GLY A 293 21.97 1.96 -34.95
C GLY A 293 21.32 3.31 -34.67
N GLY A 294 21.72 3.96 -33.57
CA GLY A 294 21.25 5.25 -33.13
C GLY A 294 19.92 5.21 -32.34
N ASP A 295 19.33 4.03 -32.10
CA ASP A 295 18.08 3.88 -31.36
C ASP A 295 18.27 4.39 -29.91
N MET A 296 17.47 5.36 -29.54
CA MET A 296 17.51 6.01 -28.22
C MET A 296 16.88 5.18 -27.11
N GLY A 297 16.39 3.98 -27.41
CA GLY A 297 15.75 3.08 -26.46
C GLY A 297 14.22 3.26 -26.43
N GLY A 298 13.65 3.60 -25.28
CA GLY A 298 12.20 3.68 -25.06
C GLY A 298 11.50 4.83 -25.78
N TYR A 299 10.29 5.08 -25.37
CA TYR A 299 9.52 6.25 -25.76
C TYR A 299 9.82 7.42 -24.84
N TYR A 300 9.83 8.64 -25.38
CA TYR A 300 10.06 9.90 -24.68
C TYR A 300 8.80 10.74 -24.63
N SER A 301 8.61 11.51 -23.56
CA SER A 301 7.56 12.51 -23.41
C SER A 301 8.17 13.87 -23.06
N ARG A 302 7.65 14.94 -23.66
CA ARG A 302 8.06 16.33 -23.35
C ARG A 302 7.60 16.76 -21.95
N SER A 303 6.51 16.19 -21.46
CA SER A 303 5.91 16.55 -20.17
C SER A 303 6.36 15.65 -19.02
N THR A 304 7.36 14.80 -19.24
CA THR A 304 7.88 13.85 -18.25
C THR A 304 6.75 13.08 -17.53
N GLY A 305 6.20 12.09 -18.22
CA GLY A 305 5.11 11.25 -17.69
C GLY A 305 5.57 10.21 -16.68
N MET A 306 4.78 9.18 -16.52
CA MET A 306 4.98 8.09 -15.57
C MET A 306 5.50 6.80 -16.24
N GLN A 307 5.47 6.74 -17.56
CA GLN A 307 5.80 5.55 -18.36
C GLN A 307 6.98 5.75 -19.31
N GLU A 308 7.54 6.95 -19.31
CA GLU A 308 8.54 7.38 -20.26
C GLU A 308 9.94 7.36 -19.65
N SER A 309 10.94 7.58 -20.50
CA SER A 309 12.33 7.72 -20.06
C SER A 309 12.46 8.83 -18.99
N ALA A 310 13.20 8.52 -17.94
CA ALA A 310 13.44 9.46 -16.83
C ALA A 310 14.33 10.65 -17.22
N TYR A 311 14.99 10.59 -18.39
CA TYR A 311 15.93 11.61 -18.82
C TYR A 311 15.26 12.53 -19.85
N PRO A 312 15.14 13.85 -19.52
CA PRO A 312 14.65 14.81 -20.49
C PRO A 312 15.63 14.97 -21.65
N LEU A 313 15.10 15.20 -22.84
CA LEU A 313 15.89 15.57 -23.99
C LEU A 313 16.25 17.06 -23.90
N VAL A 314 17.38 17.45 -24.50
CA VAL A 314 17.70 18.89 -24.63
C VAL A 314 16.71 19.57 -25.58
N THR A 315 16.36 20.81 -25.30
CA THR A 315 15.24 21.52 -25.93
C THR A 315 15.33 21.56 -27.46
N GLU A 316 16.52 21.80 -28.01
CA GLU A 316 16.75 21.89 -29.45
C GLU A 316 16.51 20.53 -30.13
N PHE A 317 16.96 19.45 -29.51
CA PHE A 317 16.76 18.10 -29.99
C PHE A 317 15.28 17.69 -29.90
N GLU A 318 14.66 17.95 -28.75
CA GLU A 318 13.26 17.64 -28.46
C GLU A 318 12.32 18.33 -29.45
N SER A 319 12.48 19.63 -29.64
CA SER A 319 11.66 20.42 -30.57
C SER A 319 11.67 19.84 -31.98
N VAL A 320 12.85 19.43 -32.45
CA VAL A 320 12.98 18.85 -33.78
C VAL A 320 12.36 17.45 -33.83
N LEU A 321 12.66 16.59 -32.85
CA LEU A 321 12.10 15.22 -32.79
C LEU A 321 10.56 15.24 -32.82
N TYR A 322 9.95 16.13 -32.05
CA TYR A 322 8.47 16.27 -32.00
C TYR A 322 7.89 16.94 -33.26
N GLY A 323 8.64 17.78 -33.95
CA GLY A 323 8.23 18.41 -35.22
C GLY A 323 8.29 17.47 -36.45
N LEU A 324 9.00 16.34 -36.35
CA LEU A 324 9.09 15.36 -37.42
C LEU A 324 7.81 14.49 -37.49
N LYS A 325 7.52 13.93 -38.68
CA LYS A 325 6.57 12.84 -38.89
C LYS A 325 7.28 11.49 -38.67
N ASP A 326 6.50 10.44 -38.37
CA ASP A 326 7.04 9.09 -38.27
C ASP A 326 7.78 8.68 -39.57
N GLY A 327 9.00 8.18 -39.43
CA GLY A 327 9.92 7.86 -40.53
C GLY A 327 10.70 9.05 -41.06
N GLN A 328 10.36 10.29 -40.71
CA GLN A 328 11.03 11.49 -41.24
C GLN A 328 12.38 11.71 -40.56
N ILE A 329 13.33 12.27 -41.29
CA ILE A 329 14.68 12.60 -40.87
C ILE A 329 14.84 14.12 -40.87
N SER A 330 15.48 14.67 -39.87
CA SER A 330 15.74 16.11 -39.70
C SER A 330 16.80 16.63 -40.66
N GLY A 331 16.99 17.94 -40.69
CA GLY A 331 18.27 18.56 -41.03
C GLY A 331 19.34 18.29 -39.97
N VAL A 332 20.49 18.94 -40.09
CA VAL A 332 21.50 18.96 -39.03
C VAL A 332 21.01 19.88 -37.91
N VAL A 333 20.98 19.36 -36.68
CA VAL A 333 20.49 20.04 -35.47
C VAL A 333 21.68 20.24 -34.51
N TYR A 334 21.87 21.45 -34.02
CA TYR A 334 22.88 21.74 -33.04
C TYR A 334 22.35 21.63 -31.61
N THR A 335 23.17 21.05 -30.74
CA THR A 335 23.04 21.11 -29.28
C THR A 335 24.42 21.34 -28.66
N ASN A 336 24.49 21.49 -27.33
CA ASN A 336 25.75 21.59 -26.60
C ASN A 336 26.62 20.31 -26.75
N TYR A 337 26.07 19.19 -27.22
CA TYR A 337 26.82 17.95 -27.47
C TYR A 337 27.47 17.89 -28.87
N GLY A 338 26.97 18.69 -29.81
CA GLY A 338 27.43 18.69 -31.18
C GLY A 338 26.33 18.77 -32.21
N ALA A 339 26.59 18.24 -33.41
CA ALA A 339 25.68 18.20 -34.52
C ALA A 339 24.93 16.84 -34.57
N HIS A 340 23.61 16.90 -34.60
CA HIS A 340 22.74 15.72 -34.64
C HIS A 340 22.02 15.58 -35.97
N ILE A 341 21.80 14.35 -36.42
CA ILE A 341 20.79 13.99 -37.40
C ILE A 341 19.77 13.13 -36.65
N ILE A 342 18.53 13.55 -36.67
CA ILE A 342 17.46 12.94 -35.86
C ILE A 342 16.45 12.28 -36.82
N ARG A 343 16.00 11.07 -36.47
CA ARG A 343 14.89 10.41 -37.14
C ARG A 343 13.81 10.08 -36.11
N ARG A 344 12.58 10.45 -36.40
CA ARG A 344 11.42 9.97 -35.67
C ARG A 344 11.00 8.60 -36.19
N ASP A 345 11.01 7.58 -35.34
CA ASP A 345 10.68 6.22 -35.73
C ASP A 345 9.18 5.93 -35.63
N SER A 346 8.57 6.29 -34.51
CA SER A 346 7.15 6.04 -34.24
C SER A 346 6.59 6.92 -33.13
N THR A 347 5.27 7.06 -33.16
CA THR A 347 4.49 7.80 -32.17
C THR A 347 3.37 6.93 -31.62
N LYS A 348 3.04 7.11 -30.35
CA LYS A 348 1.84 6.52 -29.76
C LYS A 348 1.28 7.44 -28.69
N LEU A 349 0.02 7.21 -28.32
CA LEU A 349 -0.58 7.82 -27.13
C LEU A 349 -0.06 7.11 -25.88
N PRO A 350 0.08 7.82 -24.74
CA PRO A 350 0.28 7.19 -23.45
C PRO A 350 -0.84 6.20 -23.12
N ASP A 351 -0.52 5.15 -22.36
CA ASP A 351 -1.57 4.33 -21.73
C ASP A 351 -2.11 5.05 -20.49
N PHE A 352 -3.13 5.89 -20.69
CA PHE A 352 -3.74 6.64 -19.59
C PHE A 352 -4.33 5.75 -18.50
N ASN A 353 -4.76 4.52 -18.83
CA ASN A 353 -5.28 3.60 -17.84
C ASN A 353 -4.18 3.10 -16.90
N ALA A 354 -2.97 2.87 -17.42
CA ALA A 354 -1.83 2.50 -16.60
C ALA A 354 -1.40 3.63 -15.63
N GLU A 355 -1.71 4.89 -15.95
CA GLU A 355 -1.43 6.04 -15.08
C GLU A 355 -2.46 6.21 -13.94
N LYS A 356 -3.62 5.58 -14.04
CA LYS A 356 -4.77 5.81 -13.15
C LYS A 356 -4.44 5.59 -11.67
N ASP A 357 -3.75 4.50 -11.36
CA ASP A 357 -3.43 4.16 -9.97
C ASP A 357 -2.40 5.12 -9.36
N GLU A 358 -1.46 5.60 -10.16
CA GLU A 358 -0.50 6.59 -9.69
C GLU A 358 -1.13 7.97 -9.50
N LEU A 359 -2.01 8.38 -10.40
CA LEU A 359 -2.80 9.60 -10.25
C LEU A 359 -3.71 9.54 -9.01
N ARG A 360 -4.27 8.37 -8.70
CA ARG A 360 -5.04 8.15 -7.47
C ARG A 360 -4.16 8.38 -6.23
N ARG A 361 -2.95 7.83 -6.22
CA ARG A 361 -1.99 8.05 -5.12
C ARG A 361 -1.56 9.51 -5.01
N LEU A 362 -1.29 10.14 -6.15
CA LEU A 362 -0.92 11.57 -6.23
C LEU A 362 -2.05 12.45 -5.68
N TYR A 363 -3.28 12.24 -6.13
CA TYR A 363 -4.45 12.96 -5.67
C TYR A 363 -4.64 12.82 -4.15
N LYS A 364 -4.60 11.60 -3.63
CA LYS A 364 -4.75 11.34 -2.19
C LYS A 364 -3.66 12.02 -1.36
N ARG A 365 -2.45 12.12 -1.86
CA ARG A 365 -1.33 12.75 -1.17
C ARG A 365 -1.40 14.28 -1.19
N LEU A 366 -1.75 14.89 -2.32
CA LEU A 366 -1.60 16.32 -2.52
C LEU A 366 -2.90 17.12 -2.32
N TYR A 367 -4.06 16.57 -2.67
CA TYR A 367 -5.29 17.33 -2.81
C TYR A 367 -6.45 16.83 -1.96
N PHE A 368 -6.42 15.56 -1.56
CA PHE A 368 -7.56 14.92 -0.91
C PHE A 368 -8.01 15.65 0.35
N LYS A 369 -7.08 16.08 1.20
CA LYS A 369 -7.42 16.75 2.48
C LYS A 369 -8.14 18.05 2.28
N GLU A 370 -7.70 18.85 1.32
CA GLU A 370 -8.36 20.12 0.97
C GLU A 370 -9.76 19.89 0.41
N ASP A 371 -9.88 18.95 -0.54
CA ASP A 371 -11.15 18.62 -1.18
C ASP A 371 -12.14 17.98 -0.19
N GLN A 372 -11.65 17.17 0.75
CA GLN A 372 -12.42 16.62 1.86
C GLN A 372 -13.03 17.75 2.70
N THR A 373 -12.23 18.75 3.06
CA THR A 373 -12.72 19.92 3.82
C THR A 373 -13.81 20.66 3.05
N LYS A 374 -13.58 20.95 1.75
CA LYS A 374 -14.56 21.60 0.90
C LYS A 374 -15.86 20.79 0.75
N LEU A 375 -15.76 19.47 0.64
CA LEU A 375 -16.92 18.57 0.59
C LEU A 375 -17.73 18.65 1.89
N LEU A 376 -17.06 18.60 3.05
CA LEU A 376 -17.72 18.70 4.35
C LEU A 376 -18.39 20.05 4.56
N ASP A 377 -17.75 21.16 4.14
CA ASP A 377 -18.35 22.48 4.13
C ASP A 377 -19.61 22.52 3.26
N SER A 378 -19.53 21.91 2.07
CA SER A 378 -20.68 21.81 1.17
C SER A 378 -21.83 21.00 1.77
N LEU A 379 -21.52 19.90 2.47
CA LEU A 379 -22.53 19.08 3.17
C LEU A 379 -23.15 19.86 4.35
N ARG A 380 -22.34 20.58 5.13
CA ARG A 380 -22.85 21.43 6.22
C ARG A 380 -23.82 22.48 5.69
N ASN A 381 -23.49 23.12 4.57
CA ASN A 381 -24.37 24.09 3.92
C ASN A 381 -25.65 23.43 3.35
N LEU A 382 -25.52 22.28 2.67
CA LEU A 382 -26.64 21.52 2.11
C LEU A 382 -27.65 21.12 3.20
N TYR A 383 -27.15 20.69 4.35
CA TYR A 383 -27.95 20.23 5.48
C TYR A 383 -28.24 21.34 6.50
N LYS A 384 -28.04 22.61 6.09
CA LYS A 384 -28.42 23.81 6.83
C LYS A 384 -27.83 23.85 8.25
N PHE A 385 -26.57 23.50 8.37
CA PHE A 385 -25.85 23.67 9.64
C PHE A 385 -25.72 25.17 9.95
N LYS A 386 -26.07 25.56 11.17
CA LYS A 386 -25.91 26.90 11.70
C LYS A 386 -25.45 26.85 13.14
N LEU A 387 -24.29 27.43 13.42
CA LEU A 387 -23.77 27.62 14.76
C LEU A 387 -24.27 28.98 15.30
N TYR A 388 -24.60 29.02 16.58
CA TYR A 388 -24.99 30.25 17.28
C TYR A 388 -23.83 30.67 18.18
N ASP A 389 -22.97 31.54 17.64
CA ASP A 389 -21.72 31.97 18.29
C ASP A 389 -21.96 32.67 19.64
N ASP A 390 -23.01 33.48 19.74
CA ASP A 390 -23.39 34.13 21.01
C ASP A 390 -23.70 33.13 22.13
N VAL A 391 -24.41 32.06 21.80
CA VAL A 391 -24.68 30.96 22.76
C VAL A 391 -23.41 30.17 23.07
N LEU A 392 -22.56 29.94 22.07
CA LEU A 392 -21.29 29.27 22.26
C LEU A 392 -20.38 30.03 23.23
N TYR A 393 -20.20 31.34 23.03
CA TYR A 393 -19.38 32.17 23.91
C TYR A 393 -19.98 32.29 25.32
N GLN A 394 -21.33 32.41 25.44
CA GLN A 394 -22.00 32.36 26.73
C GLN A 394 -21.77 31.00 27.45
N PHE A 395 -21.87 29.89 26.75
CA PHE A 395 -21.60 28.59 27.31
C PHE A 395 -20.14 28.47 27.78
N ALA A 396 -19.19 28.85 26.92
CA ALA A 396 -17.74 28.80 27.25
C ALA A 396 -17.38 29.65 28.46
N SER A 397 -18.11 30.76 28.74
CA SER A 397 -17.84 31.63 29.89
C SER A 397 -18.12 30.98 31.26
N PHE A 398 -18.83 29.85 31.28
CA PHE A 398 -19.07 29.03 32.49
C PHE A 398 -18.15 27.84 32.63
N LEU A 399 -17.15 27.72 31.75
CA LEU A 399 -16.21 26.57 31.69
C LEU A 399 -14.79 27.05 32.01
N ASP A 400 -13.98 26.13 32.53
CA ASP A 400 -12.52 26.35 32.58
C ASP A 400 -11.95 26.25 31.14
N THR A 401 -11.70 27.40 30.52
CA THR A 401 -11.20 27.49 29.15
C THR A 401 -9.78 26.98 28.95
N ASN A 402 -9.04 26.73 30.02
CA ASN A 402 -7.72 26.07 30.00
C ASN A 402 -7.82 24.55 30.19
N GLY A 403 -9.01 24.05 30.54
CA GLY A 403 -9.31 22.67 30.83
C GLY A 403 -9.84 21.88 29.64
N THR A 404 -10.09 20.60 29.90
CA THR A 404 -10.72 19.68 28.95
C THR A 404 -11.94 19.00 29.57
N ASN A 405 -12.77 18.35 28.78
CA ASN A 405 -13.91 17.54 29.23
C ASN A 405 -13.52 16.27 30.02
N LEU A 406 -12.24 16.07 30.32
CA LEU A 406 -11.76 14.99 31.21
C LEU A 406 -11.84 15.37 32.70
N ALA A 407 -11.96 16.66 33.02
CA ALA A 407 -12.06 17.10 34.38
C ALA A 407 -13.41 16.65 35.01
N ASP A 408 -13.38 16.23 36.26
CA ASP A 408 -14.60 15.88 36.97
C ASP A 408 -15.51 17.12 37.11
N ASN A 409 -16.81 16.93 36.83
CA ASN A 409 -17.84 17.98 36.99
C ASN A 409 -17.53 19.29 36.23
N TRP A 410 -16.83 19.22 35.09
CA TRP A 410 -16.44 20.38 34.29
C TRP A 410 -17.61 21.26 33.84
N ASP A 411 -18.85 20.74 33.82
CA ASP A 411 -20.10 21.43 33.46
C ASP A 411 -20.95 21.87 34.68
N SER A 412 -20.45 21.72 35.92
CA SER A 412 -21.23 22.00 37.15
C SER A 412 -21.69 23.46 37.26
N GLU A 413 -20.88 24.40 36.79
CA GLU A 413 -21.17 25.84 36.86
C GLU A 413 -22.12 26.33 35.76
N VAL A 414 -22.48 25.46 34.81
CA VAL A 414 -23.36 25.86 33.67
C VAL A 414 -24.81 25.97 34.14
N PRO A 415 -25.43 27.19 34.11
CA PRO A 415 -26.79 27.37 34.57
C PRO A 415 -27.81 26.69 33.66
N GLU A 416 -28.97 26.27 34.22
CA GLU A 416 -30.04 25.64 33.42
C GLU A 416 -30.57 26.55 32.27
N ARG A 417 -30.56 27.85 32.47
CA ARG A 417 -30.94 28.79 31.41
C ARG A 417 -30.03 28.68 30.18
N ILE A 418 -28.73 28.40 30.40
CA ILE A 418 -27.76 28.23 29.32
C ILE A 418 -27.91 26.84 28.69
N LYS A 419 -28.06 25.79 29.52
CA LYS A 419 -28.28 24.41 29.07
C LYS A 419 -29.47 24.28 28.12
N ASN A 420 -30.48 25.13 28.28
CA ASN A 420 -31.69 25.12 27.45
C ASN A 420 -31.58 25.92 26.14
N ASN A 421 -30.53 26.74 25.95
CA ASN A 421 -30.34 27.49 24.71
C ASN A 421 -29.93 26.55 23.56
N VAL A 422 -30.37 26.90 22.36
CA VAL A 422 -29.97 26.23 21.11
C VAL A 422 -28.56 26.71 20.75
N ILE A 423 -27.60 25.79 20.70
CA ILE A 423 -26.22 26.11 20.39
C ILE A 423 -25.90 25.91 18.90
N TYR A 424 -26.56 24.95 18.24
CA TYR A 424 -26.52 24.81 16.78
C TYR A 424 -27.77 24.14 16.23
N GLU A 425 -28.00 24.34 14.93
CA GLU A 425 -29.03 23.67 14.16
C GLU A 425 -28.39 22.84 13.03
N VAL A 426 -28.91 21.64 12.77
CA VAL A 426 -28.52 20.81 11.62
C VAL A 426 -29.70 19.93 11.19
N LEU A 427 -29.90 19.73 9.89
CA LEU A 427 -31.04 18.96 9.34
C LEU A 427 -32.42 19.49 9.81
N GLY A 428 -32.53 20.78 10.08
CA GLY A 428 -33.74 21.39 10.63
C GLY A 428 -34.02 21.03 12.08
N LYS A 429 -33.04 20.47 12.82
CA LYS A 429 -33.17 20.11 14.24
C LYS A 429 -32.29 20.99 15.09
N ASN A 430 -32.93 21.61 16.10
CA ASN A 430 -32.26 22.41 17.11
C ASN A 430 -31.53 21.50 18.12
N VAL A 431 -30.26 21.77 18.38
CA VAL A 431 -29.47 21.09 19.41
C VAL A 431 -29.15 22.06 20.53
N LYS A 432 -29.55 21.70 21.74
CA LYS A 432 -29.34 22.51 22.93
C LYS A 432 -27.95 22.27 23.53
N VAL A 433 -27.47 23.22 24.34
CA VAL A 433 -26.24 23.09 25.13
C VAL A 433 -26.26 21.83 25.99
N SER A 434 -27.41 21.47 26.62
CA SER A 434 -27.55 20.24 27.40
C SER A 434 -27.21 18.98 26.61
N LYS A 435 -27.63 18.92 25.33
CA LYS A 435 -27.31 17.78 24.46
C LYS A 435 -25.85 17.78 24.02
N LEU A 436 -25.25 18.96 23.84
CA LEU A 436 -23.80 19.04 23.57
C LEU A 436 -22.99 18.55 24.77
N ILE A 437 -23.38 18.93 26.00
CA ILE A 437 -22.74 18.44 27.24
C ILE A 437 -22.81 16.91 27.33
N GLU A 438 -23.99 16.32 27.07
CA GLU A 438 -24.17 14.86 27.03
C GLU A 438 -23.21 14.22 26.01
N LEU A 439 -23.14 14.72 24.79
CA LEU A 439 -22.24 14.20 23.74
C LEU A 439 -20.77 14.34 24.13
N LEU A 440 -20.37 15.47 24.72
CA LEU A 440 -19.00 15.67 25.21
C LEU A 440 -18.61 14.71 26.33
N LYS A 441 -19.58 14.20 27.11
CA LYS A 441 -19.33 13.19 28.16
C LYS A 441 -19.30 11.76 27.63
N GLU A 442 -20.13 11.45 26.65
CA GLU A 442 -20.38 10.06 26.21
C GLU A 442 -19.58 9.65 24.96
N ASP A 443 -19.33 10.58 24.03
CA ASP A 443 -18.66 10.23 22.78
C ASP A 443 -17.14 10.10 22.97
N GLN A 444 -16.62 8.89 22.82
CA GLN A 444 -15.19 8.59 22.92
C GLN A 444 -14.32 9.41 21.95
N LYS A 445 -14.89 9.85 20.81
CA LYS A 445 -14.17 10.68 19.83
C LYS A 445 -13.94 12.10 20.33
N LEU A 446 -14.76 12.56 21.26
CA LEU A 446 -14.69 13.90 21.85
C LEU A 446 -13.92 13.91 23.18
N ARG A 447 -13.39 12.78 23.62
CA ARG A 447 -12.63 12.67 24.86
C ARG A 447 -11.36 13.52 24.78
N GLY A 448 -11.16 14.41 25.76
CA GLY A 448 -10.04 15.34 25.81
C GLY A 448 -10.28 16.62 25.00
N ALA A 449 -11.51 16.90 24.59
CA ALA A 449 -11.87 18.15 23.90
C ALA A 449 -11.58 19.35 24.81
N ASN A 450 -10.90 20.36 24.27
CA ASN A 450 -10.67 21.63 24.97
C ASN A 450 -11.99 22.37 25.20
N LEU A 451 -12.15 22.97 26.36
CA LEU A 451 -13.37 23.70 26.76
C LEU A 451 -13.35 25.18 26.40
N ASN A 452 -12.30 25.67 25.72
CA ASN A 452 -12.31 27.02 25.16
C ASN A 452 -13.20 27.11 23.90
N PRO A 453 -13.55 28.31 23.45
CA PRO A 453 -14.45 28.49 22.30
C PRO A 453 -13.99 27.75 21.05
N SER A 454 -12.69 27.75 20.73
CA SER A 454 -12.16 27.05 19.53
C SER A 454 -12.25 25.52 19.67
N GLY A 455 -12.00 24.96 20.86
CA GLY A 455 -12.15 23.54 21.14
C GLY A 455 -13.59 23.07 21.07
N LEU A 456 -14.53 23.88 21.59
CA LEU A 456 -15.96 23.61 21.49
C LEU A 456 -16.45 23.67 20.04
N VAL A 457 -15.98 24.65 19.24
CA VAL A 457 -16.26 24.70 17.81
C VAL A 457 -15.76 23.42 17.12
N ALA A 458 -14.52 22.99 17.39
CA ALA A 458 -13.97 21.78 16.81
C ALA A 458 -14.80 20.53 17.19
N ALA A 459 -15.24 20.43 18.44
CA ALA A 459 -16.10 19.35 18.91
C ALA A 459 -17.47 19.36 18.19
N ILE A 460 -18.11 20.53 18.10
CA ILE A 460 -19.38 20.69 17.38
C ILE A 460 -19.23 20.31 15.91
N TYR A 461 -18.17 20.76 15.23
CA TYR A 461 -17.91 20.41 13.84
C TYR A 461 -17.70 18.90 13.67
N SER A 462 -17.01 18.24 14.58
CA SER A 462 -16.84 16.78 14.56
C SER A 462 -18.16 16.02 14.72
N ILE A 463 -19.05 16.49 15.63
CA ILE A 463 -20.40 15.94 15.81
C ILE A 463 -21.23 16.15 14.53
N VAL A 464 -21.26 17.37 14.02
CA VAL A 464 -22.03 17.75 12.82
C VAL A 464 -21.55 17.01 11.60
N GLU A 465 -20.23 16.87 11.43
CA GLU A 465 -19.64 16.08 10.34
C GLU A 465 -20.19 14.64 10.34
N SER A 466 -20.24 14.00 11.51
CA SER A 466 -20.84 12.67 11.62
C SER A 466 -22.32 12.65 11.20
N VAL A 467 -23.10 13.65 11.63
CA VAL A 467 -24.54 13.73 11.33
C VAL A 467 -24.83 13.99 9.85
N VAL A 468 -24.11 14.95 9.24
CA VAL A 468 -24.31 15.29 7.81
C VAL A 468 -23.81 14.17 6.91
N PHE A 469 -22.77 13.46 7.35
CA PHE A 469 -22.22 12.31 6.62
C PHE A 469 -23.15 11.10 6.65
N ASP A 470 -23.71 10.77 7.81
CA ASP A 470 -24.72 9.72 7.95
C ASP A 470 -25.95 10.02 7.05
N GLU A 471 -26.38 11.26 6.96
CA GLU A 471 -27.47 11.67 6.08
C GLU A 471 -27.07 11.57 4.59
N ALA A 472 -25.88 12.01 4.22
CA ALA A 472 -25.40 11.95 2.83
C ALA A 472 -25.22 10.50 2.35
N THR A 473 -24.96 9.57 3.26
CA THR A 473 -24.65 8.16 2.92
C THR A 473 -25.81 7.21 3.18
N LYS A 474 -26.95 7.69 3.64
CA LYS A 474 -28.09 6.82 4.07
C LYS A 474 -28.66 5.92 2.98
N ASN A 475 -28.54 6.31 1.71
CA ASN A 475 -29.09 5.58 0.56
C ASN A 475 -28.04 4.93 -0.33
N LEU A 476 -26.78 4.80 0.11
CA LEU A 476 -25.70 4.29 -0.73
C LEU A 476 -25.99 2.93 -1.35
N GLU A 477 -26.60 1.99 -0.61
CA GLU A 477 -26.97 0.67 -1.13
C GLU A 477 -27.99 0.73 -2.26
N LYS A 478 -28.84 1.77 -2.24
CA LYS A 478 -29.88 1.98 -3.26
C LYS A 478 -29.31 2.71 -4.47
N ASP A 479 -28.40 3.66 -4.24
CA ASP A 479 -27.86 4.55 -5.27
C ASP A 479 -26.67 3.93 -6.00
N TYR A 480 -25.94 3.00 -5.34
CA TYR A 480 -24.73 2.36 -5.86
C TYR A 480 -24.78 0.85 -5.65
N VAL A 481 -24.94 0.11 -6.75
CA VAL A 481 -24.96 -1.37 -6.75
C VAL A 481 -23.66 -1.95 -6.17
N GLU A 482 -22.53 -1.29 -6.40
CA GLU A 482 -21.21 -1.68 -5.89
C GLU A 482 -21.16 -1.62 -4.36
N PHE A 483 -21.80 -0.60 -3.76
CA PHE A 483 -21.87 -0.49 -2.31
C PHE A 483 -22.81 -1.52 -1.69
N ASP A 484 -23.96 -1.80 -2.33
CA ASP A 484 -24.86 -2.86 -1.91
C ASP A 484 -24.16 -4.23 -1.92
N HIS A 485 -23.40 -4.53 -2.99
CA HIS A 485 -22.58 -5.75 -3.05
C HIS A 485 -21.51 -5.79 -1.96
N LEU A 486 -20.81 -4.67 -1.73
CA LEU A 486 -19.81 -4.58 -0.67
C LEU A 486 -20.41 -4.85 0.70
N MET A 487 -21.57 -4.27 1.00
CA MET A 487 -22.27 -4.48 2.28
C MET A 487 -22.78 -5.90 2.45
N LYS A 488 -23.27 -6.55 1.37
CA LYS A 488 -23.66 -7.97 1.38
C LYS A 488 -22.45 -8.87 1.65
N GLU A 489 -21.35 -8.67 0.95
CA GLU A 489 -20.13 -9.44 1.18
C GLU A 489 -19.62 -9.30 2.61
N PHE A 490 -19.67 -8.08 3.14
CA PHE A 490 -19.25 -7.81 4.50
C PHE A 490 -20.16 -8.48 5.54
N SER A 491 -21.47 -8.38 5.33
CA SER A 491 -22.47 -9.07 6.15
C SER A 491 -22.30 -10.60 6.11
N ASP A 492 -22.07 -11.16 4.92
CA ASP A 492 -21.79 -12.59 4.73
C ASP A 492 -20.52 -13.01 5.50
N GLY A 493 -19.48 -12.16 5.51
CA GLY A 493 -18.26 -12.39 6.27
C GLY A 493 -18.49 -12.43 7.79
N ILE A 494 -19.28 -11.51 8.34
CA ILE A 494 -19.65 -11.51 9.76
C ILE A 494 -20.43 -12.78 10.11
N LEU A 495 -21.43 -13.14 9.29
CA LEU A 495 -22.25 -14.33 9.49
C LEU A 495 -21.39 -15.59 9.45
N LEU A 496 -20.50 -15.69 8.47
CA LEU A 496 -19.55 -16.79 8.34
C LEU A 496 -18.72 -16.96 9.60
N PHE A 497 -18.10 -15.88 10.08
CA PHE A 497 -17.27 -15.89 11.27
C PHE A 497 -18.06 -16.37 12.50
N LYS A 498 -19.26 -15.83 12.71
CA LYS A 498 -20.10 -16.16 13.86
C LYS A 498 -20.58 -17.61 13.85
N VAL A 499 -21.05 -18.10 12.69
CA VAL A 499 -21.53 -19.49 12.59
C VAL A 499 -20.38 -20.49 12.67
N GLU A 500 -19.23 -20.17 12.10
CA GLU A 500 -18.04 -21.02 12.17
C GLU A 500 -17.48 -21.08 13.60
N ALA A 501 -17.53 -19.96 14.34
CA ALA A 501 -17.20 -19.95 15.75
C ALA A 501 -18.09 -20.94 16.53
N GLN A 502 -19.41 -20.90 16.36
CA GLN A 502 -20.35 -21.78 17.06
C GLN A 502 -20.22 -23.25 16.65
N GLU A 503 -19.97 -23.54 15.37
CA GLU A 503 -19.99 -24.90 14.84
C GLU A 503 -18.62 -25.60 14.91
N VAL A 504 -17.55 -24.84 14.90
CA VAL A 504 -16.20 -25.39 14.86
C VAL A 504 -15.39 -24.94 16.09
N TRP A 505 -15.12 -23.65 16.26
CA TRP A 505 -14.13 -23.20 17.23
C TRP A 505 -14.56 -23.37 18.69
N ASP A 506 -15.81 -23.10 19.01
CA ASP A 506 -16.36 -23.29 20.38
C ASP A 506 -16.47 -24.77 20.74
N LYS A 507 -16.53 -25.65 19.72
CA LYS A 507 -16.59 -27.11 19.87
C LYS A 507 -15.21 -27.77 19.86
N MET A 508 -14.15 -27.03 19.54
CA MET A 508 -12.77 -27.52 19.53
C MET A 508 -12.20 -27.66 20.95
N LYS A 509 -12.76 -28.63 21.71
CA LYS A 509 -12.21 -29.04 22.99
C LYS A 509 -11.22 -30.17 22.78
N PHE A 510 -10.13 -30.18 23.56
CA PHE A 510 -9.15 -31.26 23.52
C PHE A 510 -9.85 -32.56 23.99
N ASP A 511 -10.12 -33.45 23.04
CA ASP A 511 -10.69 -34.77 23.30
C ASP A 511 -9.55 -35.75 23.52
N THR A 512 -9.33 -36.13 24.80
CA THR A 512 -8.25 -37.03 25.20
C THR A 512 -8.32 -38.40 24.54
N VAL A 513 -9.52 -38.91 24.27
CA VAL A 513 -9.71 -40.24 23.65
C VAL A 513 -9.31 -40.22 22.19
N LEU A 514 -9.76 -39.19 21.45
CA LEU A 514 -9.41 -39.02 20.04
C LEU A 514 -7.93 -38.66 19.90
N ALA A 515 -7.39 -37.79 20.78
CA ALA A 515 -5.98 -37.43 20.79
C ALA A 515 -5.10 -38.64 21.06
N LYS A 516 -5.52 -39.54 21.96
CA LYS A 516 -4.79 -40.78 22.23
C LYS A 516 -4.82 -41.75 21.05
N THR A 517 -5.96 -41.86 20.38
CA THR A 517 -6.08 -42.66 19.14
C THR A 517 -5.15 -42.12 18.04
N TYR A 518 -5.08 -40.80 17.89
CA TYR A 518 -4.15 -40.15 16.95
C TYR A 518 -2.69 -40.42 17.31
N TYR A 519 -2.33 -40.21 18.58
CA TYR A 519 -0.99 -40.51 19.09
C TYR A 519 -0.63 -41.99 18.85
N ASP A 520 -1.49 -42.95 19.19
CA ASP A 520 -1.22 -44.39 19.03
C ASP A 520 -0.93 -44.76 17.58
N SER A 521 -1.58 -44.07 16.62
CA SER A 521 -1.35 -44.25 15.18
C SER A 521 -0.04 -43.58 14.67
N THR A 522 0.51 -42.62 15.42
CA THR A 522 1.62 -41.78 14.99
C THR A 522 2.81 -41.81 15.96
N LYS A 523 2.76 -42.56 17.04
CA LYS A 523 3.74 -42.59 18.15
C LYS A 523 5.18 -42.85 17.74
N SER A 524 5.41 -43.57 16.64
CA SER A 524 6.77 -43.80 16.10
C SER A 524 7.45 -42.50 15.61
N ARG A 525 6.71 -41.43 15.43
CA ARG A 525 7.22 -40.11 15.01
C ARG A 525 7.76 -39.27 16.17
N TYR A 526 7.33 -39.58 17.40
CA TYR A 526 7.64 -38.81 18.60
C TYR A 526 8.64 -39.54 19.46
N LEU A 527 9.91 -39.23 19.27
CA LEU A 527 11.00 -39.83 20.01
C LEU A 527 11.59 -38.81 21.00
N THR A 528 12.04 -39.32 22.18
CA THR A 528 12.88 -38.52 23.05
C THR A 528 14.21 -38.26 22.34
N GLN A 529 14.91 -37.25 22.80
CA GLN A 529 16.20 -36.92 22.24
C GLN A 529 17.26 -37.90 22.74
N ASP A 530 18.21 -38.23 21.88
CA ASP A 530 19.41 -38.93 22.27
C ASP A 530 20.29 -38.01 23.11
N ALA A 531 20.55 -38.38 24.35
CA ALA A 531 21.22 -37.52 25.30
C ALA A 531 22.24 -38.28 26.14
N TYR A 532 23.35 -37.64 26.38
CA TYR A 532 24.40 -38.14 27.28
C TYR A 532 24.48 -37.22 28.49
N ASP A 533 24.54 -37.82 29.67
CA ASP A 533 24.95 -37.12 30.88
C ASP A 533 26.46 -37.12 30.90
N VAL A 534 27.06 -35.93 30.83
CA VAL A 534 28.52 -35.79 30.71
C VAL A 534 29.09 -34.82 31.73
N SER A 535 30.32 -35.09 32.13
CA SER A 535 31.19 -34.16 32.85
C SER A 535 32.40 -33.81 32.00
N GLU A 536 32.86 -32.56 32.02
CA GLU A 536 33.94 -32.04 31.19
C GLU A 536 35.05 -31.45 32.06
N ILE A 537 36.31 -31.79 31.72
CA ILE A 537 37.49 -31.00 32.10
C ILE A 537 38.02 -30.34 30.83
N TYR A 538 38.13 -29.01 30.86
CA TYR A 538 38.48 -28.24 29.67
C TYR A 538 39.79 -27.48 29.86
N PHE A 539 40.65 -27.53 28.82
CA PHE A 539 41.89 -26.79 28.77
C PHE A 539 42.07 -26.11 27.41
N LEU A 540 42.75 -24.96 27.39
CA LEU A 540 43.07 -24.27 26.15
C LEU A 540 44.22 -24.94 25.39
N ASP A 541 45.12 -25.66 26.14
CA ASP A 541 46.29 -26.30 25.58
C ASP A 541 46.16 -27.84 25.57
N LYS A 542 46.48 -28.46 24.39
CA LYS A 542 46.37 -29.88 24.19
C LYS A 542 47.30 -30.68 25.10
N LYS A 543 48.55 -30.21 25.29
CA LYS A 543 49.55 -30.96 26.10
C LYS A 543 49.09 -31.05 27.56
N THR A 544 48.50 -30.01 28.08
CA THR A 544 47.92 -30.01 29.43
C THR A 544 46.75 -30.99 29.51
N ALA A 545 45.84 -30.96 28.52
CA ALA A 545 44.73 -31.90 28.47
C ALA A 545 45.21 -33.35 28.41
N ASP A 546 46.18 -33.66 27.54
CA ASP A 546 46.78 -35.02 27.40
C ASP A 546 47.46 -35.48 28.72
N SER A 547 48.14 -34.58 29.42
CA SER A 547 48.79 -34.87 30.71
C SER A 547 47.75 -35.16 31.81
N VAL A 548 46.72 -34.38 31.89
CA VAL A 548 45.61 -34.54 32.87
C VAL A 548 44.82 -35.81 32.58
N TYR A 549 44.57 -36.12 31.31
CA TYR A 549 43.92 -37.37 30.90
C TYR A 549 44.69 -38.59 31.39
N LYS A 550 46.02 -38.62 31.21
CA LYS A 550 46.87 -39.73 31.68
C LYS A 550 46.81 -39.91 33.22
N ARG A 551 46.73 -38.83 33.97
CA ARG A 551 46.55 -38.85 35.46
C ARG A 551 45.19 -39.46 35.83
N ILE A 552 44.13 -39.09 35.14
CA ILE A 552 42.78 -39.61 35.39
C ILE A 552 42.72 -41.09 35.05
N ILE A 553 43.31 -41.55 33.92
CA ILE A 553 43.34 -42.96 33.55
C ILE A 553 44.26 -43.79 34.52
N ALA A 554 45.25 -43.14 35.14
CA ALA A 554 46.06 -43.73 36.18
C ALA A 554 45.38 -43.81 37.57
N GLY A 555 44.12 -43.30 37.68
CA GLY A 555 43.29 -43.44 38.89
C GLY A 555 43.03 -42.17 39.68
N GLU A 556 43.44 -40.98 39.19
CA GLU A 556 43.09 -39.73 39.82
C GLU A 556 41.60 -39.44 39.68
N ASN A 557 40.96 -38.91 40.72
CA ASN A 557 39.53 -38.69 40.70
C ASN A 557 39.11 -37.55 39.74
N PHE A 558 38.23 -37.83 38.78
CA PHE A 558 37.80 -36.92 37.75
C PHE A 558 37.16 -35.62 38.35
N ASP A 559 36.29 -35.78 39.36
CA ASP A 559 35.57 -34.68 39.98
C ASP A 559 36.53 -33.71 40.67
N ASP A 560 37.55 -34.24 41.36
CA ASP A 560 38.55 -33.45 42.07
C ASP A 560 39.43 -32.66 41.08
N VAL A 561 39.82 -33.28 40.00
CA VAL A 561 40.55 -32.59 38.90
C VAL A 561 39.68 -31.55 38.24
N ALA A 562 38.42 -31.87 37.91
CA ALA A 562 37.49 -30.93 37.33
C ALA A 562 37.29 -29.68 38.21
N ASN A 563 37.10 -29.88 39.54
CA ASN A 563 36.96 -28.83 40.48
C ASN A 563 38.19 -27.93 40.61
N LYS A 564 39.38 -28.50 40.54
CA LYS A 564 40.67 -27.81 40.70
C LYS A 564 41.19 -27.15 39.45
N GLU A 565 41.09 -27.86 38.31
CA GLU A 565 41.93 -27.58 37.13
C GLU A 565 41.14 -27.16 35.89
N THR A 566 39.81 -27.42 35.81
CA THR A 566 39.09 -27.04 34.57
C THR A 566 39.13 -25.55 34.32
N GLN A 567 39.37 -25.16 33.07
CA GLN A 567 39.34 -23.77 32.61
C GLN A 567 37.96 -23.36 32.07
N ARG A 568 36.97 -24.27 32.05
CA ARG A 568 35.61 -23.94 31.66
C ARG A 568 34.92 -23.05 32.69
N SER A 569 34.66 -21.80 32.32
CA SER A 569 34.02 -20.85 33.20
C SER A 569 32.65 -21.37 33.66
N GLY A 570 32.36 -21.24 34.98
CA GLY A 570 31.08 -21.63 35.60
C GLY A 570 30.87 -23.13 35.82
N TYR A 571 31.87 -24.01 35.51
CA TYR A 571 31.74 -25.46 35.66
C TYR A 571 32.67 -26.06 36.73
N ARG A 572 33.57 -25.24 37.29
CA ARG A 572 34.49 -25.69 38.34
C ARG A 572 33.77 -26.21 39.57
N ASP A 573 32.87 -25.38 40.14
CA ASP A 573 32.09 -25.72 41.32
C ASP A 573 31.08 -26.85 41.09
N LYS A 574 30.76 -27.10 39.84
CA LYS A 574 29.90 -28.20 39.38
C LYS A 574 30.73 -29.48 39.06
N LYS A 575 32.02 -29.50 39.34
CA LYS A 575 32.90 -30.59 39.02
C LYS A 575 32.86 -30.97 37.53
N GLY A 576 32.68 -29.99 36.65
CA GLY A 576 32.56 -30.19 35.23
C GLY A 576 31.23 -30.74 34.74
N HIS A 577 30.23 -30.96 35.59
CA HIS A 577 28.98 -31.63 35.24
C HIS A 577 28.03 -30.77 34.42
N TRP A 578 27.62 -31.28 33.26
CA TRP A 578 26.67 -30.67 32.34
C TRP A 578 25.24 -31.20 32.47
N GLY A 579 25.10 -32.40 33.09
CA GLY A 579 23.84 -33.13 33.08
C GLY A 579 23.54 -33.75 31.70
N PHE A 580 22.30 -34.17 31.46
CA PHE A 580 21.89 -34.70 30.18
C PHE A 580 21.86 -33.62 29.12
N VAL A 581 22.71 -33.72 28.13
CA VAL A 581 22.83 -32.85 26.97
C VAL A 581 22.58 -33.62 25.68
N ASN A 582 21.90 -32.94 24.73
CA ASN A 582 21.44 -33.57 23.49
C ASN A 582 22.58 -33.75 22.49
N VAL A 583 22.66 -34.90 21.87
CA VAL A 583 23.65 -35.25 20.83
C VAL A 583 23.62 -34.28 19.65
N LYS A 584 22.43 -33.76 19.25
CA LYS A 584 22.30 -32.86 18.09
C LYS A 584 22.81 -31.46 18.37
N THR A 585 22.75 -31.00 19.61
CA THR A 585 22.98 -29.57 19.97
C THR A 585 24.25 -29.35 20.80
N ASN A 586 24.81 -30.41 21.40
CA ASN A 586 25.99 -30.34 22.28
C ASN A 586 27.15 -31.14 21.70
N SER A 587 28.34 -30.53 21.61
CA SER A 587 29.54 -31.14 21.04
C SER A 587 30.08 -32.31 21.89
N LEU A 588 29.98 -32.20 23.23
CA LEU A 588 30.43 -33.23 24.14
C LEU A 588 29.58 -34.48 24.02
N ALA A 589 28.25 -34.34 24.01
CA ALA A 589 27.32 -35.44 23.81
C ALA A 589 27.48 -36.07 22.42
N ARG A 590 27.71 -35.26 21.39
CA ARG A 590 27.95 -35.76 20.03
C ARG A 590 29.21 -36.58 19.97
N HIS A 591 30.29 -36.10 20.60
CA HIS A 591 31.53 -36.86 20.63
C HIS A 591 31.36 -38.17 21.41
N ALA A 592 30.67 -38.17 22.56
CA ALA A 592 30.38 -39.39 23.31
C ALA A 592 29.54 -40.40 22.49
N HIS A 593 28.57 -39.91 21.73
CA HIS A 593 27.76 -40.74 20.83
C HIS A 593 28.61 -41.34 19.68
N ASP A 594 29.43 -40.54 18.99
CA ASP A 594 30.25 -40.97 17.85
C ASP A 594 31.28 -42.02 18.28
N MET A 595 31.76 -41.92 19.51
CA MET A 595 32.65 -42.90 20.14
C MET A 595 31.91 -44.11 20.74
N ASN A 596 30.56 -44.14 20.65
CA ASN A 596 29.72 -45.17 21.29
C ASN A 596 30.11 -45.42 22.77
N ALA A 597 30.35 -44.31 23.48
CA ALA A 597 30.92 -44.33 24.83
C ALA A 597 29.93 -44.85 25.86
N LYS A 598 30.43 -45.58 26.87
CA LYS A 598 29.64 -46.19 27.94
C LYS A 598 29.72 -45.36 29.20
N ALA A 599 28.71 -45.50 30.04
CA ALA A 599 28.72 -44.89 31.38
C ALA A 599 30.00 -45.32 32.16
N GLY A 600 30.61 -44.35 32.82
CA GLY A 600 31.88 -44.47 33.52
C GLY A 600 33.14 -44.35 32.64
N GLN A 601 32.99 -44.22 31.33
CA GLN A 601 34.13 -44.10 30.41
C GLN A 601 34.61 -42.63 30.36
N VAL A 602 35.92 -42.46 30.47
CA VAL A 602 36.60 -41.19 30.21
C VAL A 602 37.17 -41.24 28.80
N LEU A 603 36.82 -40.24 27.98
CA LEU A 603 37.24 -40.09 26.59
C LEU A 603 38.54 -39.29 26.50
N GLU A 604 39.36 -39.63 25.51
CA GLU A 604 40.58 -38.88 25.19
C GLU A 604 40.28 -37.41 24.90
N PRO A 605 41.24 -36.49 25.14
CA PRO A 605 41.05 -35.09 24.88
C PRO A 605 40.64 -34.83 23.43
N VAL A 606 39.45 -34.28 23.25
CA VAL A 606 38.88 -33.89 21.94
C VAL A 606 38.93 -32.40 21.76
N LEU A 607 39.18 -31.92 20.53
CA LEU A 607 39.10 -30.51 20.18
C LEU A 607 37.66 -30.02 20.37
N ASN A 608 37.50 -29.03 21.22
CA ASN A 608 36.24 -28.34 21.50
C ASN A 608 36.55 -26.84 21.57
N GLU A 609 36.68 -26.24 20.40
CA GLU A 609 37.21 -24.88 20.20
C GLU A 609 36.76 -23.88 21.26
N PRO A 610 37.66 -22.97 21.70
CA PRO A 610 39.06 -22.84 21.26
C PRO A 610 40.08 -23.75 21.97
N GLY A 611 39.66 -24.79 22.69
CA GLY A 611 40.54 -25.69 23.45
C GLY A 611 40.16 -27.16 23.35
N TYR A 612 40.45 -27.94 24.39
CA TYR A 612 40.32 -29.40 24.43
C TYR A 612 39.52 -29.84 25.65
N SER A 613 38.59 -30.78 25.43
CA SER A 613 37.73 -31.34 26.48
C SER A 613 38.10 -32.80 26.75
N ILE A 614 38.30 -33.17 28.03
CA ILE A 614 38.27 -34.52 28.53
C ILE A 614 36.87 -34.79 29.02
N ILE A 615 36.20 -35.82 28.51
CA ILE A 615 34.79 -36.07 28.77
C ILE A 615 34.65 -37.36 29.61
N LEU A 616 33.98 -37.27 30.74
CA LEU A 616 33.47 -38.42 31.47
C LEU A 616 31.99 -38.60 31.09
N VAL A 617 31.63 -39.77 30.64
CA VAL A 617 30.25 -40.15 30.38
C VAL A 617 29.64 -40.71 31.67
N ASN A 618 28.66 -40.00 32.25
CA ASN A 618 27.98 -40.43 33.45
C ASN A 618 26.85 -41.41 33.15
N ALA A 619 26.04 -41.10 32.11
CA ALA A 619 24.94 -41.95 31.67
C ALA A 619 24.60 -41.68 30.19
N HIS A 620 23.94 -42.63 29.55
CA HIS A 620 23.37 -42.49 28.22
C HIS A 620 21.88 -42.76 28.26
N GLN A 621 21.12 -41.86 27.71
CA GLN A 621 19.67 -41.95 27.52
C GLN A 621 19.38 -42.08 26.01
N PRO A 622 19.22 -43.30 25.50
CA PRO A 622 18.93 -43.51 24.08
C PRO A 622 17.52 -43.02 23.74
N PRO A 623 17.26 -42.68 22.47
CA PRO A 623 15.95 -42.33 22.02
C PRO A 623 14.92 -43.44 22.30
N ARG A 624 13.81 -43.04 22.91
CA ARG A 624 12.64 -43.91 23.10
C ARG A 624 11.37 -43.19 22.60
N PRO A 625 10.29 -43.93 22.26
CA PRO A 625 9.01 -43.31 22.04
C PRO A 625 8.60 -42.49 23.27
N LYS A 626 8.22 -41.23 23.06
CA LYS A 626 7.63 -40.38 24.11
C LYS A 626 6.33 -41.01 24.59
N THR A 627 5.94 -40.82 25.83
CA THR A 627 4.60 -41.15 26.30
C THR A 627 3.55 -40.22 25.66
N PHE A 628 2.27 -40.54 25.81
CA PHE A 628 1.20 -39.69 25.30
C PHE A 628 1.33 -38.25 25.82
N GLU A 629 1.56 -38.08 27.11
CA GLU A 629 1.68 -36.79 27.79
C GLU A 629 2.94 -36.03 27.30
N GLU A 630 4.08 -36.73 27.15
CA GLU A 630 5.30 -36.13 26.62
C GLU A 630 5.19 -35.70 25.16
N ALA A 631 4.33 -36.36 24.38
CA ALA A 631 4.16 -36.09 22.95
C ALA A 631 3.10 -35.02 22.63
N ILE A 632 2.23 -34.63 23.58
CA ILE A 632 1.18 -33.63 23.37
C ILE A 632 1.71 -32.35 22.70
N PRO A 633 2.82 -31.75 23.13
CA PRO A 633 3.34 -30.55 22.47
C PRO A 633 3.74 -30.78 20.99
N ASP A 634 4.14 -31.99 20.66
CA ASP A 634 4.61 -32.33 19.31
C ASP A 634 3.48 -32.51 18.30
N PHE A 635 2.33 -33.04 18.73
CA PHE A 635 1.23 -33.38 17.83
C PHE A 635 -0.02 -32.50 17.99
N SER A 636 -0.13 -31.70 19.05
CA SER A 636 -1.36 -30.96 19.34
C SER A 636 -1.82 -30.06 18.19
N ALA A 637 -0.90 -29.41 17.45
CA ALA A 637 -1.27 -28.59 16.31
C ALA A 637 -1.92 -29.40 15.18
N GLN A 638 -1.29 -30.53 14.79
CA GLN A 638 -1.82 -31.42 13.75
C GLN A 638 -3.14 -32.08 14.17
N TYR A 639 -3.24 -32.44 15.45
CA TYR A 639 -4.49 -32.96 15.99
C TYR A 639 -5.62 -31.94 15.94
N GLN A 640 -5.33 -30.67 16.27
CA GLN A 640 -6.30 -29.58 16.16
C GLN A 640 -6.80 -29.38 14.72
N GLU A 641 -5.93 -29.45 13.73
CA GLU A 641 -6.29 -29.36 12.30
C GLU A 641 -7.25 -30.52 11.88
N ILE A 642 -6.95 -31.74 12.35
CA ILE A 642 -7.79 -32.90 12.07
C ILE A 642 -9.18 -32.74 12.73
N LEU A 643 -9.20 -32.30 13.99
CA LEU A 643 -10.45 -32.06 14.71
C LEU A 643 -11.27 -30.97 14.05
N GLN A 644 -10.64 -29.86 13.66
CA GLN A 644 -11.27 -28.75 12.93
C GLN A 644 -11.87 -29.25 11.61
N SER A 645 -11.11 -29.98 10.81
CA SER A 645 -11.57 -30.56 9.53
C SER A 645 -12.75 -31.50 9.73
N LYS A 646 -12.72 -32.33 10.78
CA LYS A 646 -13.81 -33.25 11.12
C LYS A 646 -15.09 -32.51 11.47
N LEU A 647 -15.01 -31.49 12.35
CA LEU A 647 -16.16 -30.69 12.77
C LEU A 647 -16.75 -29.93 11.58
N LEU A 648 -15.89 -29.31 10.78
CA LEU A 648 -16.27 -28.57 9.58
C LEU A 648 -17.01 -29.48 8.57
N ASN A 649 -16.47 -30.66 8.29
CA ASN A 649 -17.06 -31.59 7.35
C ASN A 649 -18.41 -32.16 7.88
N GLN A 650 -18.50 -32.46 9.16
CA GLN A 650 -19.74 -32.89 9.77
C GLN A 650 -20.84 -31.83 9.67
N TRP A 651 -20.47 -30.57 9.98
CA TRP A 651 -21.38 -29.44 9.86
C TRP A 651 -21.80 -29.21 8.42
N LEU A 652 -20.85 -29.06 7.46
CA LEU A 652 -21.16 -28.87 6.05
C LEU A 652 -22.03 -29.97 5.47
N ASN A 653 -21.79 -31.24 5.82
CA ASN A 653 -22.62 -32.35 5.39
C ASN A 653 -24.08 -32.25 5.94
N SER A 654 -24.23 -31.75 7.17
CA SER A 654 -25.58 -31.53 7.74
C SER A 654 -26.31 -30.39 7.01
N VAL A 655 -25.61 -29.32 6.67
CA VAL A 655 -26.18 -28.18 5.95
C VAL A 655 -26.49 -28.53 4.50
N ARG A 656 -25.64 -29.31 3.82
CA ARG A 656 -25.88 -29.80 2.44
C ARG A 656 -27.09 -30.71 2.34
N LYS A 657 -27.39 -31.53 3.36
CA LYS A 657 -28.63 -32.35 3.40
C LYS A 657 -29.88 -31.48 3.40
N LYS A 658 -29.86 -30.33 4.07
CA LYS A 658 -30.97 -29.37 4.12
C LYS A 658 -31.03 -28.48 2.88
N ASN A 659 -29.87 -28.14 2.32
CA ASN A 659 -29.70 -27.22 1.21
C ASN A 659 -28.85 -27.89 0.09
N PRO A 660 -29.45 -28.75 -0.73
CA PRO A 660 -28.71 -29.48 -1.77
C PRO A 660 -28.11 -28.53 -2.79
N VAL A 661 -26.85 -28.81 -3.10
CA VAL A 661 -26.08 -28.07 -4.13
C VAL A 661 -26.28 -28.79 -5.46
N LYS A 662 -26.64 -28.05 -6.50
CA LYS A 662 -26.73 -28.51 -7.89
C LYS A 662 -25.83 -27.71 -8.77
N ILE A 663 -24.88 -28.35 -9.45
CA ILE A 663 -24.01 -27.71 -10.46
C ILE A 663 -24.67 -27.87 -11.82
N ASN A 664 -24.79 -26.81 -12.59
CA ASN A 664 -25.29 -26.83 -13.96
C ASN A 664 -24.13 -27.18 -14.91
N GLU A 665 -23.89 -28.47 -15.09
CA GLU A 665 -22.82 -28.99 -15.93
C GLU A 665 -22.97 -28.56 -17.40
N ALA A 666 -24.19 -28.38 -17.89
CA ALA A 666 -24.44 -27.97 -19.27
C ALA A 666 -23.91 -26.52 -19.52
N GLU A 667 -24.28 -25.57 -18.66
CA GLU A 667 -23.79 -24.21 -18.75
C GLU A 667 -22.28 -24.12 -18.49
N LEU A 668 -21.77 -24.89 -17.51
CA LEU A 668 -20.33 -24.94 -17.25
C LEU A 668 -19.56 -25.45 -18.49
N ASN A 669 -19.98 -26.54 -19.10
CA ASN A 669 -19.33 -27.08 -20.30
C ASN A 669 -19.42 -26.13 -21.49
N LYS A 670 -20.53 -25.37 -21.63
CA LYS A 670 -20.66 -24.33 -22.66
C LYS A 670 -19.62 -23.23 -22.48
N LEU A 671 -19.46 -22.67 -21.25
CA LEU A 671 -18.43 -21.67 -20.95
C LEU A 671 -17.00 -22.19 -21.18
N LEU A 672 -16.77 -23.49 -20.97
CA LEU A 672 -15.49 -24.12 -21.23
C LEU A 672 -15.22 -24.33 -22.72
N SER A 673 -16.25 -24.46 -23.54
CA SER A 673 -16.12 -24.64 -25.00
C SER A 673 -15.96 -23.32 -25.77
N GLU A 674 -16.28 -22.18 -25.16
CA GLU A 674 -16.09 -20.83 -25.71
C GLU A 674 -14.67 -20.28 -25.47
N LYS A 675 -13.72 -21.18 -25.11
CA LYS A 675 -12.29 -20.84 -24.87
C LYS A 675 -11.55 -20.42 -26.14
#